data_f3bb945c1f56349cf6c07891a343f417
#
_entry.id   f3bb945c1f56349cf6c07891a343f417
#
_cell.length_a   1.000
_cell.length_b   1.000
_cell.length_c   1.000
_cell.angle_alpha   90.00
_cell.angle_beta   90.00
_cell.angle_gamma   90.00
#
_symmetry.space_group_name_H-M   'P 1'
#
loop_
_entity.id
_entity.type
_entity.pdbx_description
1 polymer ?
#
loop_
_entity_poly.entity_id
_entity_poly.type
_entity_poly.pdbx_seq_one_letter_code
_entity_poly.pdbx_strand_id
1 'polypeptide(L)'
;MLFSYNWLQEYIKGKLPAPAKLAELLNMHAFEVEALRQAQGKKDWILDIAVLPNRAHDCLSHTGMAREIAAICKLKLQLPKTKQIKVQKGGLAPLKVRVQSTELVPRYTALLIEGVTIGKSPTWIAERLEAVGVNSINNVVDLTNFIMLETGQPLHAFDYEQIEGPFDSAQGKLMNVREAKEGEKLETLDNQIFSLPRGALVIEDAPSTGSGQAKRLIDLAGIKGGKVSAISSGTKHILLQAANFNAATIYRTKSQLKYTTQAADIYAHQIDPNLTMEALERAYALCAELGIGGKIVQVVDLYPKSASWRTKRIALDMQFASSILGIPLSQKEAKRILESLDCQVALTKNRLQVTCPTRRLDLTMQEDLVEEIGRIVGYETIPAAFPIAPITPPSKNIELLWLSKIRNALKGLGFTEVYNHSFIGDKDFSPFAYSATDKEKLVEVENPLSSEFSHLRDSLLENLLKNVRDNQKKTETIRIFEVGNTFRRHKGKFVESNMLSALIYNGSFYEVKGVCDFILNGLGISSAWYDEYQATSEESRATIWHKGKSAEIKVDGEKIGFLGEISSRVNTALKLSKPVGALHLNLQKLILLASEEISYQVPSRFPASTRDIAILVPFQTKVAEVMNAMNGAGGPLVRDIDLFDMYEGEHLAQGKKNLAFHIIYESSDRTLTSKEVDTLHNQIIKAVEENPEWEVRK
;
A
#
# COMPACT_ATOMS: atom_id res chain seq x y z
N MET A 1 11.51 17.04 -2.11
CA MET A 1 12.85 17.71 -2.14
C MET A 1 12.66 19.21 -2.09
N LEU A 2 13.54 19.94 -1.36
CA LEU A 2 13.42 21.38 -1.20
C LEU A 2 14.11 22.14 -2.34
N PHE A 3 13.39 23.08 -2.93
CA PHE A 3 13.90 23.97 -3.99
C PHE A 3 13.75 25.42 -3.61
N SER A 4 14.84 26.19 -3.77
CA SER A 4 14.82 27.65 -3.57
C SER A 4 14.27 28.34 -4.83
N TYR A 5 13.23 29.15 -4.67
CA TYR A 5 12.64 29.91 -5.77
C TYR A 5 13.67 30.91 -6.37
N ASN A 6 14.45 31.59 -5.53
CA ASN A 6 15.46 32.52 -6.00
C ASN A 6 16.57 31.82 -6.77
N TRP A 7 16.97 30.63 -6.32
CA TRP A 7 17.96 29.82 -7.03
C TRP A 7 17.43 29.29 -8.38
N LEU A 8 16.16 28.86 -8.46
CA LEU A 8 15.51 28.47 -9.72
C LEU A 8 15.41 29.65 -10.68
N GLN A 9 15.12 30.88 -10.16
CA GLN A 9 15.03 32.10 -10.98
C GLN A 9 16.33 32.40 -11.72
N GLU A 10 17.49 32.04 -11.20
CA GLU A 10 18.78 32.32 -11.84
C GLU A 10 18.99 31.49 -13.13
N TYR A 11 18.34 30.35 -13.24
CA TYR A 11 18.40 29.49 -14.43
C TYR A 11 17.33 29.83 -15.46
N ILE A 12 16.53 30.82 -15.22
CA ILE A 12 15.43 31.21 -16.09
C ILE A 12 15.62 32.67 -16.58
N LYS A 13 15.72 32.84 -17.90
CA LYS A 13 15.72 34.17 -18.50
C LYS A 13 14.29 34.70 -18.56
N GLY A 14 14.03 35.76 -17.79
CA GLY A 14 12.70 36.31 -17.60
C GLY A 14 12.26 36.13 -16.16
N LYS A 15 11.10 36.63 -15.79
CA LYS A 15 10.57 36.57 -14.43
C LYS A 15 9.69 35.33 -14.26
N LEU A 16 9.97 34.52 -13.25
CA LEU A 16 9.11 33.42 -12.84
C LEU A 16 7.73 33.94 -12.40
N PRO A 17 6.65 33.15 -12.57
CA PRO A 17 5.37 33.43 -11.92
C PRO A 17 5.54 33.55 -10.41
N ALA A 18 4.65 34.27 -9.73
CA ALA A 18 4.68 34.33 -8.25
C ALA A 18 4.72 32.89 -7.64
N PRO A 19 5.38 32.68 -6.49
CA PRO A 19 5.61 31.35 -5.94
C PRO A 19 4.36 30.48 -5.84
N ALA A 20 3.21 31.03 -5.42
CA ALA A 20 1.94 30.32 -5.36
C ALA A 20 1.43 29.89 -6.75
N LYS A 21 1.56 30.76 -7.75
CA LYS A 21 1.18 30.42 -9.12
C LYS A 21 2.12 29.43 -9.77
N LEU A 22 3.41 29.47 -9.42
CA LEU A 22 4.38 28.48 -9.87
C LEU A 22 4.06 27.09 -9.27
N ALA A 23 3.70 27.03 -7.98
CA ALA A 23 3.27 25.80 -7.34
C ALA A 23 2.02 25.21 -8.01
N GLU A 24 1.02 26.04 -8.33
CA GLU A 24 -0.17 25.61 -9.08
C GLU A 24 0.19 25.03 -10.45
N LEU A 25 1.06 25.69 -11.21
CA LEU A 25 1.50 25.20 -12.51
C LEU A 25 2.27 23.88 -12.42
N LEU A 26 3.13 23.73 -11.41
CA LEU A 26 3.82 22.46 -11.17
C LEU A 26 2.84 21.33 -10.85
N ASN A 27 1.87 21.56 -9.97
CA ASN A 27 0.82 20.60 -9.64
C ASN A 27 0.02 20.15 -10.86
N MET A 28 -0.24 21.05 -11.79
CA MET A 28 -1.04 20.73 -12.98
C MET A 28 -0.25 20.01 -14.07
N HIS A 29 1.07 20.26 -14.17
CA HIS A 29 1.85 19.85 -15.36
C HIS A 29 3.02 18.91 -15.07
N ALA A 30 3.46 18.77 -13.80
CA ALA A 30 4.66 17.99 -13.52
C ALA A 30 4.64 17.26 -12.16
N PHE A 31 4.70 18.00 -11.03
CA PHE A 31 4.95 17.43 -9.72
C PHE A 31 4.10 18.10 -8.65
N GLU A 32 3.67 17.34 -7.67
CA GLU A 32 2.99 17.86 -6.49
C GLU A 32 3.93 18.74 -5.65
N VAL A 33 3.46 19.94 -5.31
CA VAL A 33 4.11 20.84 -4.36
C VAL A 33 3.45 20.64 -3.00
N GLU A 34 4.08 19.83 -2.15
CA GLU A 34 3.56 19.44 -0.83
C GLU A 34 3.50 20.63 0.13
N ALA A 35 4.47 21.54 0.04
CA ALA A 35 4.53 22.73 0.86
C ALA A 35 5.20 23.91 0.15
N LEU A 36 4.68 25.10 0.42
CA LEU A 36 5.26 26.38 0.03
C LEU A 36 5.47 27.23 1.28
N ARG A 37 6.73 27.54 1.62
CA ARG A 37 7.09 28.28 2.83
C ARG A 37 8.10 29.38 2.53
N GLN A 38 8.05 30.46 3.27
CA GLN A 38 9.08 31.51 3.22
C GLN A 38 10.29 31.06 4.03
N ALA A 39 11.50 31.20 3.48
CA ALA A 39 12.73 30.91 4.20
C ALA A 39 12.87 31.87 5.41
N GLN A 40 13.21 31.32 6.58
CA GLN A 40 13.32 32.10 7.82
C GLN A 40 14.35 33.25 7.67
N GLY A 41 13.91 34.48 7.92
CA GLY A 41 14.75 35.66 7.88
C GLY A 41 15.25 36.09 6.49
N LYS A 42 14.78 35.47 5.40
CA LYS A 42 15.24 35.73 4.02
C LYS A 42 14.06 36.06 3.10
N LYS A 43 14.32 36.83 2.03
CA LYS A 43 13.32 37.09 0.96
C LYS A 43 13.32 35.99 -0.08
N ASP A 44 13.25 34.72 0.33
CA ASP A 44 13.21 33.58 -0.55
C ASP A 44 12.01 32.68 -0.20
N TRP A 45 11.49 31.95 -1.20
CA TRP A 45 10.46 30.95 -1.05
C TRP A 45 11.03 29.57 -1.30
N ILE A 46 10.66 28.62 -0.48
CA ILE A 46 11.07 27.23 -0.60
C ILE A 46 9.85 26.40 -1.01
N LEU A 47 9.99 25.72 -2.12
CA LEU A 47 9.02 24.75 -2.61
C LEU A 47 9.49 23.35 -2.18
N ASP A 48 8.63 22.62 -1.46
CA ASP A 48 8.83 21.20 -1.21
C ASP A 48 8.10 20.44 -2.30
N ILE A 49 8.86 19.79 -3.19
CA ILE A 49 8.33 19.15 -4.40
C ILE A 49 8.53 17.65 -4.31
N ALA A 50 7.43 16.89 -4.43
CA ALA A 50 7.43 15.44 -4.54
C ALA A 50 7.86 15.00 -5.94
N VAL A 51 9.17 14.88 -6.15
CA VAL A 51 9.69 14.39 -7.44
C VAL A 51 9.46 12.90 -7.55
N LEU A 52 8.67 12.48 -8.55
CA LEU A 52 8.32 11.10 -8.77
C LEU A 52 9.53 10.23 -9.18
N PRO A 53 9.57 8.94 -8.83
CA PRO A 53 10.69 8.06 -9.13
C PRO A 53 11.10 7.98 -10.61
N ASN A 54 10.13 8.06 -11.54
CA ASN A 54 10.36 8.04 -12.99
C ASN A 54 11.04 9.31 -13.52
N ARG A 55 11.08 10.39 -12.73
CA ARG A 55 11.72 11.68 -13.05
C ARG A 55 12.82 12.06 -12.07
N ALA A 56 13.11 11.18 -11.10
CA ALA A 56 14.14 11.45 -10.09
C ALA A 56 15.55 11.59 -10.70
N HIS A 57 15.83 10.84 -11.75
CA HIS A 57 17.13 10.84 -12.44
C HIS A 57 17.49 12.17 -13.13
N ASP A 58 16.53 13.04 -13.42
CA ASP A 58 16.78 14.34 -14.05
C ASP A 58 16.25 15.53 -13.23
N CYS A 59 15.23 15.36 -12.40
CA CYS A 59 14.57 16.44 -11.67
C CYS A 59 14.93 16.54 -10.19
N LEU A 60 15.74 15.64 -9.60
CA LEU A 60 16.29 15.81 -8.26
C LEU A 60 17.45 16.81 -8.25
N SER A 61 17.28 17.95 -8.95
CA SER A 61 18.27 19.02 -9.05
C SER A 61 17.62 20.33 -9.44
N HIS A 62 18.23 21.45 -9.05
CA HIS A 62 17.74 22.79 -9.41
C HIS A 62 17.79 23.03 -10.92
N THR A 63 18.83 22.55 -11.63
CA THR A 63 18.90 22.69 -13.09
C THR A 63 17.88 21.81 -13.81
N GLY A 64 17.61 20.59 -13.30
CA GLY A 64 16.55 19.71 -13.81
C GLY A 64 15.16 20.30 -13.62
N MET A 65 14.85 20.75 -12.41
CA MET A 65 13.59 21.41 -12.11
C MET A 65 13.43 22.72 -12.89
N ALA A 66 14.50 23.50 -13.10
CA ALA A 66 14.45 24.70 -13.90
C ALA A 66 14.14 24.41 -15.38
N ARG A 67 14.57 23.27 -15.95
CA ARG A 67 14.19 22.84 -17.31
C ARG A 67 12.68 22.60 -17.40
N GLU A 68 12.12 21.89 -16.42
CA GLU A 68 10.68 21.65 -16.36
C GLU A 68 9.90 22.97 -16.27
N ILE A 69 10.27 23.83 -15.34
CA ILE A 69 9.64 25.14 -15.15
C ILE A 69 9.75 26.00 -16.42
N ALA A 70 10.89 25.97 -17.09
CA ALA A 70 11.08 26.71 -18.35
C ALA A 70 10.13 26.24 -19.44
N ALA A 71 9.96 24.91 -19.59
CA ALA A 71 9.04 24.31 -20.55
C ALA A 71 7.58 24.65 -20.23
N ILE A 72 7.15 24.46 -18.97
CA ILE A 72 5.78 24.75 -18.50
C ILE A 72 5.44 26.24 -18.65
N CYS A 73 6.33 27.12 -18.21
CA CYS A 73 6.13 28.57 -18.24
C CYS A 73 6.44 29.19 -19.60
N LYS A 74 6.89 28.42 -20.59
CA LYS A 74 7.31 28.90 -21.94
C LYS A 74 8.40 29.97 -21.84
N LEU A 75 9.29 29.84 -20.87
CA LEU A 75 10.42 30.71 -20.61
C LEU A 75 11.73 30.13 -21.18
N LYS A 76 12.74 30.97 -21.33
CA LYS A 76 14.05 30.52 -21.85
C LYS A 76 14.94 30.07 -20.71
N LEU A 77 15.47 28.84 -20.79
CA LEU A 77 16.46 28.30 -19.87
C LEU A 77 17.82 28.99 -20.05
N GLN A 78 18.53 29.22 -18.95
CA GLN A 78 19.89 29.73 -18.89
C GLN A 78 20.71 28.91 -17.92
N LEU A 79 21.34 27.84 -18.42
CA LEU A 79 22.14 26.95 -17.56
C LEU A 79 23.40 27.63 -17.05
N PRO A 80 23.92 27.19 -15.90
CA PRO A 80 25.14 27.71 -15.31
C PRO A 80 26.34 27.46 -16.25
N LYS A 81 27.31 28.37 -16.22
CA LYS A 81 28.54 28.23 -17.03
C LYS A 81 29.42 27.12 -16.47
N THR A 82 29.91 26.26 -17.32
CA THR A 82 31.00 25.31 -17.06
C THR A 82 32.33 25.87 -17.54
N LYS A 83 33.42 25.29 -17.06
CA LYS A 83 34.77 25.65 -17.49
C LYS A 83 35.51 24.39 -17.93
N GLN A 84 36.02 24.41 -19.16
CA GLN A 84 36.81 23.30 -19.67
C GLN A 84 38.03 23.05 -18.79
N ILE A 85 38.19 21.80 -18.41
CA ILE A 85 39.30 21.36 -17.54
C ILE A 85 40.62 21.41 -18.30
N LYS A 86 41.62 22.10 -17.73
CA LYS A 86 42.97 22.16 -18.28
C LYS A 86 43.95 21.55 -17.26
N VAL A 87 44.58 20.45 -17.63
CA VAL A 87 45.63 19.79 -16.83
C VAL A 87 46.91 20.62 -16.86
N GLN A 88 47.49 20.85 -15.71
CA GLN A 88 48.75 21.59 -15.55
C GLN A 88 49.82 20.65 -15.00
N LYS A 89 51.09 20.97 -15.20
CA LYS A 89 52.19 20.19 -14.62
C LYS A 89 52.18 20.32 -13.08
N GLY A 90 52.17 19.19 -12.40
CA GLY A 90 52.15 19.10 -10.93
C GLY A 90 53.28 18.28 -10.37
N GLY A 91 53.41 18.31 -9.02
CA GLY A 91 54.42 17.55 -8.28
C GLY A 91 53.87 16.31 -7.56
N LEU A 92 52.56 16.09 -7.63
CA LEU A 92 51.91 14.98 -6.92
C LEU A 92 52.12 13.65 -7.63
N ALA A 93 52.20 12.58 -6.85
CA ALA A 93 52.17 11.23 -7.37
C ALA A 93 50.86 10.97 -8.14
N PRO A 94 50.84 10.32 -9.30
CA PRO A 94 49.61 10.10 -10.06
C PRO A 94 48.69 9.09 -9.36
N LEU A 95 47.39 9.25 -9.54
CA LEU A 95 46.37 8.31 -9.07
C LEU A 95 46.05 7.30 -10.17
N LYS A 96 46.03 6.02 -9.84
CA LYS A 96 45.42 4.96 -10.64
C LYS A 96 44.12 4.51 -9.95
N VAL A 97 43.05 4.39 -10.72
CA VAL A 97 41.78 3.87 -10.22
C VAL A 97 41.48 2.56 -10.96
N ARG A 98 41.07 1.55 -10.22
CA ARG A 98 40.59 0.27 -10.74
C ARG A 98 39.14 0.07 -10.32
N VAL A 99 38.29 -0.29 -11.27
CA VAL A 99 36.89 -0.61 -11.04
C VAL A 99 36.70 -2.10 -11.28
N GLN A 100 36.12 -2.79 -10.33
CA GLN A 100 35.88 -4.25 -10.39
C GLN A 100 34.97 -4.64 -11.54
N SER A 101 33.89 -3.89 -11.75
CA SER A 101 32.90 -4.12 -12.79
C SER A 101 32.33 -2.82 -13.33
N THR A 102 32.22 -2.71 -14.65
CA THR A 102 31.56 -1.59 -15.32
C THR A 102 30.03 -1.61 -15.17
N GLU A 103 29.43 -2.74 -14.79
CA GLU A 103 28.01 -2.84 -14.46
C GLU A 103 27.71 -2.19 -13.11
N LEU A 104 28.65 -2.32 -12.16
CA LEU A 104 28.54 -1.74 -10.82
C LEU A 104 28.90 -0.25 -10.81
N VAL A 105 29.86 0.15 -11.65
CA VAL A 105 30.34 1.52 -11.79
C VAL A 105 30.47 1.86 -13.28
N PRO A 106 29.38 2.28 -13.93
CA PRO A 106 29.38 2.60 -15.36
C PRO A 106 30.38 3.68 -15.76
N ARG A 107 30.61 4.68 -14.90
CA ARG A 107 31.64 5.70 -15.10
C ARG A 107 32.22 6.16 -13.77
N TYR A 108 33.53 6.32 -13.74
CA TYR A 108 34.26 6.90 -12.63
C TYR A 108 35.10 8.06 -13.13
N THR A 109 34.84 9.27 -12.62
CA THR A 109 35.61 10.46 -12.97
C THR A 109 36.16 11.13 -11.72
N ALA A 110 37.35 11.73 -11.81
CA ALA A 110 37.93 12.49 -10.71
C ALA A 110 38.92 13.55 -11.20
N LEU A 111 39.05 14.62 -10.43
CA LEU A 111 40.07 15.65 -10.60
C LEU A 111 41.04 15.61 -9.42
N LEU A 112 42.33 15.51 -9.69
CA LEU A 112 43.37 15.71 -8.71
C LEU A 112 43.78 17.18 -8.73
N ILE A 113 43.53 17.89 -7.63
CA ILE A 113 43.76 19.35 -7.46
C ILE A 113 44.86 19.58 -6.42
N GLU A 114 45.96 20.16 -6.88
CA GLU A 114 47.14 20.49 -6.06
C GLU A 114 47.07 21.95 -5.56
N GLY A 115 47.35 22.20 -4.29
CA GLY A 115 47.46 23.51 -3.72
C GLY A 115 46.14 24.20 -3.41
N VAL A 116 45.19 23.45 -2.82
CA VAL A 116 43.88 23.98 -2.38
C VAL A 116 43.99 24.70 -1.03
N THR A 117 43.07 25.60 -0.79
CA THR A 117 42.91 26.30 0.51
C THR A 117 41.55 25.97 1.07
N ILE A 118 41.52 25.38 2.26
CA ILE A 118 40.28 25.06 2.97
C ILE A 118 39.91 26.27 3.84
N GLY A 119 38.70 26.78 3.72
CA GLY A 119 38.21 27.94 4.44
C GLY A 119 36.70 27.96 4.56
N LYS A 120 36.18 29.06 5.11
CA LYS A 120 34.72 29.29 5.13
C LYS A 120 34.21 29.54 3.72
N SER A 121 33.05 29.02 3.43
CA SER A 121 32.34 29.30 2.18
C SER A 121 31.89 30.78 2.10
N PRO A 122 31.88 31.38 0.90
CA PRO A 122 31.22 32.65 0.68
C PRO A 122 29.74 32.62 1.11
N THR A 123 29.23 33.72 1.61
CA THR A 123 27.88 33.85 2.18
C THR A 123 26.80 33.37 1.22
N TRP A 124 26.94 33.67 -0.08
CA TRP A 124 25.93 33.32 -1.08
C TRP A 124 25.70 31.81 -1.25
N ILE A 125 26.75 30.98 -1.13
CA ILE A 125 26.62 29.52 -1.27
C ILE A 125 26.13 28.91 0.04
N ALA A 126 26.64 29.38 1.19
CA ALA A 126 26.16 28.95 2.50
C ALA A 126 24.66 29.20 2.65
N GLU A 127 24.22 30.41 2.28
CA GLU A 127 22.80 30.77 2.33
C GLU A 127 21.90 29.92 1.43
N ARG A 128 22.37 29.51 0.24
CA ARG A 128 21.61 28.63 -0.65
C ARG A 128 21.47 27.21 -0.11
N LEU A 129 22.56 26.66 0.42
CA LEU A 129 22.57 25.35 1.05
C LEU A 129 21.63 25.31 2.27
N GLU A 130 21.77 26.30 3.16
CA GLU A 130 20.91 26.40 4.34
C GLU A 130 19.44 26.59 4.01
N ALA A 131 19.12 27.32 2.93
CA ALA A 131 17.73 27.51 2.49
C ALA A 131 17.04 26.20 2.14
N VAL A 132 17.79 25.22 1.63
CA VAL A 132 17.31 23.88 1.28
C VAL A 132 17.67 22.83 2.33
N GLY A 133 18.05 23.24 3.53
CA GLY A 133 18.24 22.36 4.70
C GLY A 133 19.61 21.70 4.80
N VAL A 134 20.63 22.20 4.08
CA VAL A 134 22.00 21.66 4.14
C VAL A 134 22.90 22.66 4.90
N ASN A 135 23.51 22.22 5.99
CA ASN A 135 24.42 23.07 6.78
C ASN A 135 25.73 23.31 6.03
N SER A 136 26.20 24.56 6.03
CA SER A 136 27.53 24.92 5.52
C SER A 136 28.61 24.45 6.48
N ILE A 137 29.70 23.86 5.93
CA ILE A 137 30.82 23.29 6.69
C ILE A 137 32.13 24.00 6.31
N ASN A 138 32.55 23.88 5.08
CA ASN A 138 33.71 24.56 4.49
C ASN A 138 33.56 24.62 2.96
N ASN A 139 34.38 25.44 2.32
CA ASN A 139 34.27 25.71 0.88
C ASN A 139 34.33 24.46 -0.02
N VAL A 140 35.08 23.44 0.35
CA VAL A 140 35.21 22.20 -0.46
C VAL A 140 33.98 21.29 -0.25
N VAL A 141 33.56 21.06 1.00
CA VAL A 141 32.38 20.25 1.30
C VAL A 141 31.13 20.92 0.74
N ASP A 142 31.02 22.24 0.90
CA ASP A 142 29.89 23.01 0.40
C ASP A 142 29.85 23.03 -1.13
N LEU A 143 31.01 23.06 -1.82
CA LEU A 143 31.09 22.87 -3.26
C LEU A 143 30.47 21.51 -3.68
N THR A 144 30.82 20.41 -2.97
CA THR A 144 30.29 19.07 -3.33
C THR A 144 28.78 19.01 -3.13
N ASN A 145 28.26 19.55 -2.02
CA ASN A 145 26.82 19.62 -1.76
C ASN A 145 26.09 20.53 -2.74
N PHE A 146 26.67 21.68 -3.05
CA PHE A 146 26.10 22.62 -4.00
C PHE A 146 25.96 22.01 -5.39
N ILE A 147 27.01 21.37 -5.92
CA ILE A 147 26.97 20.72 -7.24
C ILE A 147 25.95 19.60 -7.24
N MET A 148 25.86 18.79 -6.19
CA MET A 148 24.84 17.76 -6.08
C MET A 148 23.42 18.33 -6.19
N LEU A 149 23.11 19.40 -5.45
CA LEU A 149 21.81 20.07 -5.47
C LEU A 149 21.55 20.85 -6.76
N GLU A 150 22.61 21.40 -7.36
CA GLU A 150 22.53 22.14 -8.62
C GLU A 150 22.27 21.20 -9.81
N THR A 151 23.03 20.14 -9.93
CA THR A 151 23.11 19.29 -11.14
C THR A 151 22.45 17.92 -11.02
N GLY A 152 22.27 17.43 -9.80
CA GLY A 152 21.83 16.04 -9.55
C GLY A 152 22.96 15.00 -9.53
N GLN A 153 24.23 15.44 -9.65
CA GLN A 153 25.39 14.56 -9.56
C GLN A 153 26.07 14.72 -8.20
N PRO A 154 25.98 13.75 -7.30
CA PRO A 154 26.72 13.81 -6.05
C PRO A 154 28.23 13.75 -6.30
N LEU A 155 28.98 14.62 -5.59
CA LEU A 155 30.42 14.63 -5.60
C LEU A 155 30.95 14.24 -4.21
N HIS A 156 32.18 13.70 -4.20
CA HIS A 156 32.92 13.49 -2.96
C HIS A 156 34.33 14.03 -3.09
N ALA A 157 34.86 14.58 -2.01
CA ALA A 157 36.22 15.10 -1.94
C ALA A 157 37.02 14.32 -0.89
N PHE A 158 38.15 13.73 -1.33
CA PHE A 158 39.10 13.05 -0.45
C PHE A 158 40.31 13.94 -0.21
N ASP A 159 40.84 13.95 1.01
CA ASP A 159 42.18 14.44 1.27
C ASP A 159 43.20 13.51 0.57
N TYR A 160 43.86 14.03 -0.45
CA TYR A 160 44.75 13.21 -1.27
C TYR A 160 45.98 12.70 -0.50
N GLU A 161 46.46 13.42 0.53
CA GLU A 161 47.59 12.98 1.34
C GLU A 161 47.20 11.76 2.19
N GLN A 162 45.94 11.63 2.58
CA GLN A 162 45.44 10.51 3.36
C GLN A 162 45.16 9.25 2.56
N ILE A 163 45.19 9.31 1.23
CA ILE A 163 45.09 8.14 0.37
C ILE A 163 46.44 7.45 0.34
N GLU A 164 46.51 6.17 0.70
CA GLU A 164 47.69 5.40 0.69
C GLU A 164 47.97 4.80 -0.71
N GLY A 165 49.21 4.47 -1.00
CA GLY A 165 49.63 3.86 -2.24
C GLY A 165 50.81 2.91 -2.02
N PRO A 166 51.26 2.12 -3.06
CA PRO A 166 52.42 1.29 -2.95
C PRO A 166 53.66 2.11 -2.58
N PHE A 167 54.58 1.51 -1.83
CA PHE A 167 55.80 2.13 -1.24
C PHE A 167 56.74 2.83 -2.26
N ASP A 168 56.59 2.49 -3.54
CA ASP A 168 57.40 3.10 -4.60
C ASP A 168 56.65 4.34 -5.12
N SER A 169 57.13 5.51 -4.71
CA SER A 169 56.60 6.83 -5.12
C SER A 169 56.53 7.01 -6.64
N ALA A 170 57.28 6.24 -7.42
CA ALA A 170 57.25 6.26 -8.88
C ALA A 170 56.00 5.55 -9.46
N GLN A 171 55.36 4.64 -8.73
CA GLN A 171 54.19 3.89 -9.20
C GLN A 171 52.87 4.60 -8.95
N GLY A 172 52.83 5.67 -8.13
CA GLY A 172 51.66 6.46 -7.81
C GLY A 172 50.74 5.80 -6.75
N LYS A 173 49.61 6.45 -6.44
CA LYS A 173 48.58 5.94 -5.52
C LYS A 173 47.57 5.06 -6.26
N LEU A 174 46.94 4.11 -5.56
CA LEU A 174 45.98 3.17 -6.15
C LEU A 174 44.69 3.15 -5.31
N MET A 175 43.56 3.37 -5.96
CA MET A 175 42.24 3.17 -5.42
C MET A 175 41.52 2.05 -6.16
N ASN A 176 40.83 1.19 -5.43
CA ASN A 176 39.98 0.14 -5.99
C ASN A 176 38.52 0.38 -5.61
N VAL A 177 37.64 0.33 -6.60
CA VAL A 177 36.17 0.34 -6.38
C VAL A 177 35.68 -1.08 -6.57
N ARG A 178 35.15 -1.70 -5.51
CA ARG A 178 34.75 -3.10 -5.48
C ARG A 178 33.53 -3.35 -4.60
N GLU A 179 33.01 -4.56 -4.67
CA GLU A 179 32.04 -5.05 -3.69
C GLU A 179 32.71 -5.38 -2.35
N ALA A 180 32.03 -5.03 -1.27
CA ALA A 180 32.41 -5.41 0.10
C ALA A 180 32.20 -6.91 0.33
N LYS A 181 33.03 -7.48 1.18
CA LYS A 181 32.80 -8.79 1.77
C LYS A 181 31.90 -8.66 2.99
N GLU A 182 31.20 -9.73 3.30
CA GLU A 182 30.31 -9.75 4.48
C GLU A 182 31.10 -9.41 5.75
N GLY A 183 30.58 -8.47 6.53
CA GLY A 183 31.15 -8.09 7.82
C GLY A 183 32.36 -7.16 7.77
N GLU A 184 32.80 -6.68 6.60
CA GLU A 184 33.82 -5.64 6.53
C GLU A 184 33.33 -4.37 7.26
N LYS A 185 34.21 -3.71 8.00
CA LYS A 185 33.85 -2.54 8.82
C LYS A 185 34.36 -1.25 8.20
N LEU A 186 33.50 -0.23 8.23
CA LEU A 186 33.84 1.14 7.82
C LEU A 186 33.37 2.13 8.88
N GLU A 187 34.23 3.04 9.32
CA GLU A 187 33.88 4.23 10.08
C GLU A 187 33.62 5.39 9.13
N THR A 188 32.43 5.96 9.20
CA THR A 188 31.98 7.05 8.33
C THR A 188 32.25 8.44 8.93
N LEU A 189 32.08 9.50 8.11
CA LEU A 189 32.30 10.89 8.48
C LEU A 189 31.48 11.37 9.68
N ASP A 190 30.34 10.74 9.97
CA ASP A 190 29.48 11.02 11.12
C ASP A 190 29.76 10.11 12.34
N ASN A 191 30.94 9.48 12.36
CA ASN A 191 31.45 8.61 13.43
C ASN A 191 30.60 7.35 13.66
N GLN A 192 29.83 6.87 12.65
CA GLN A 192 29.15 5.60 12.71
C GLN A 192 30.04 4.49 12.17
N ILE A 193 30.00 3.33 12.81
CA ILE A 193 30.72 2.12 12.36
C ILE A 193 29.71 1.14 11.81
N PHE A 194 29.79 0.88 10.51
CA PHE A 194 28.94 -0.07 9.83
C PHE A 194 29.66 -1.40 9.63
N SER A 195 28.95 -2.50 9.91
CA SER A 195 29.30 -3.84 9.39
C SER A 195 28.61 -3.97 8.03
N LEU A 196 29.41 -4.02 6.97
CA LEU A 196 28.88 -3.92 5.61
C LEU A 196 28.30 -5.26 5.14
N PRO A 197 27.13 -5.23 4.47
CA PRO A 197 26.57 -6.41 3.85
C PRO A 197 27.37 -6.78 2.60
N ARG A 198 27.37 -8.05 2.24
CA ARG A 198 27.97 -8.56 1.01
C ARG A 198 27.41 -7.83 -0.21
N GLY A 199 28.29 -7.37 -1.10
CA GLY A 199 27.91 -6.69 -2.33
C GLY A 199 27.67 -5.19 -2.20
N ALA A 200 27.83 -4.59 -1.00
CA ALA A 200 27.90 -3.14 -0.86
C ALA A 200 29.11 -2.58 -1.63
N LEU A 201 28.93 -1.45 -2.34
CA LEU A 201 30.05 -0.84 -3.05
C LEU A 201 30.95 -0.06 -2.09
N VAL A 202 32.25 -0.31 -2.15
CA VAL A 202 33.25 0.35 -1.34
C VAL A 202 34.42 0.84 -2.19
N ILE A 203 35.06 1.90 -1.72
CA ILE A 203 36.33 2.37 -2.22
C ILE A 203 37.38 2.01 -1.18
N GLU A 204 38.43 1.32 -1.61
CA GLU A 204 39.59 0.98 -0.79
C GLU A 204 40.87 1.60 -1.38
N ASP A 205 41.79 2.02 -0.53
CA ASP A 205 43.13 2.29 -0.93
C ASP A 205 43.98 1.00 -0.82
N ALA A 206 45.02 0.94 -1.61
CA ALA A 206 45.91 -0.22 -1.62
C ALA A 206 47.24 0.13 -0.92
N PRO A 207 47.49 -0.32 0.33
CA PRO A 207 48.79 -0.19 0.94
C PRO A 207 49.80 -1.03 0.16
N SER A 208 51.04 -0.65 0.30
CA SER A 208 52.19 -1.31 -0.38
C SER A 208 52.18 -2.83 -0.13
N THR A 209 52.41 -3.60 -1.20
CA THR A 209 52.73 -5.02 -1.12
C THR A 209 54.01 -5.19 -0.33
N GLY A 210 53.93 -5.51 0.96
CA GLY A 210 55.11 -5.74 1.84
C GLY A 210 55.02 -5.19 3.25
N SER A 211 54.07 -4.27 3.54
CA SER A 211 53.93 -3.65 4.88
C SER A 211 53.14 -4.48 5.89
N GLY A 212 52.54 -5.60 5.49
CA GLY A 212 51.64 -6.36 6.37
C GLY A 212 50.33 -5.62 6.78
N GLN A 213 50.14 -4.42 6.29
CA GLN A 213 48.92 -3.64 6.56
C GLN A 213 47.76 -4.09 5.69
N ALA A 214 46.61 -4.27 6.27
CA ALA A 214 45.39 -4.62 5.56
C ALA A 214 44.92 -3.45 4.67
N LYS A 215 44.31 -3.77 3.53
CA LYS A 215 43.63 -2.82 2.68
C LYS A 215 42.59 -2.06 3.51
N ARG A 216 42.55 -0.74 3.36
CA ARG A 216 41.76 0.15 4.16
C ARG A 216 40.56 0.68 3.36
N LEU A 217 39.36 0.53 3.91
CA LEU A 217 38.17 1.12 3.31
C LEU A 217 38.13 2.62 3.59
N ILE A 218 37.98 3.43 2.54
CA ILE A 218 38.01 4.88 2.61
C ILE A 218 36.66 5.52 2.23
N ASP A 219 35.73 4.76 1.66
CA ASP A 219 34.38 5.26 1.30
C ASP A 219 33.38 4.12 1.16
N LEU A 220 32.15 4.35 1.60
CA LEU A 220 30.99 3.57 1.21
C LEU A 220 30.38 4.22 -0.02
N ALA A 221 30.79 3.74 -1.18
CA ALA A 221 30.58 4.37 -2.47
C ALA A 221 29.10 4.72 -2.73
N GLY A 222 28.86 5.99 -3.03
CA GLY A 222 27.52 6.51 -3.31
C GLY A 222 26.60 6.67 -2.10
N ILE A 223 27.06 6.37 -0.89
CA ILE A 223 26.27 6.49 0.34
C ILE A 223 26.92 7.47 1.31
N LYS A 224 28.17 7.22 1.76
CA LYS A 224 28.82 8.07 2.76
C LYS A 224 30.33 7.93 2.74
N GLY A 225 31.04 9.06 2.77
CA GLY A 225 32.49 9.08 2.89
C GLY A 225 33.00 8.46 4.19
N GLY A 226 34.16 7.79 4.10
CA GLY A 226 34.87 7.28 5.26
C GLY A 226 35.62 8.39 6.00
N LYS A 227 35.77 8.26 7.32
CA LYS A 227 36.43 9.24 8.20
C LYS A 227 37.90 9.41 7.88
N VAL A 228 38.56 8.37 7.44
CA VAL A 228 40.02 8.34 7.24
C VAL A 228 40.51 9.32 6.19
N SER A 229 39.75 9.52 5.12
CA SER A 229 40.09 10.42 4.00
C SER A 229 39.35 11.76 4.04
N ALA A 230 38.85 12.15 5.22
CA ALA A 230 38.06 13.37 5.41
C ALA A 230 38.90 14.65 5.16
N ILE A 231 38.25 15.64 4.54
CA ILE A 231 38.83 16.98 4.38
C ILE A 231 38.93 17.66 5.73
N SER A 232 40.11 18.20 6.03
CA SER A 232 40.42 18.99 7.24
C SER A 232 40.92 20.38 6.88
N SER A 233 41.07 21.26 7.87
CA SER A 233 41.64 22.58 7.67
C SER A 233 43.10 22.56 7.18
N GLY A 234 43.80 21.43 7.39
CA GLY A 234 45.19 21.24 6.95
C GLY A 234 45.32 20.63 5.55
N THR A 235 44.24 20.25 4.92
CA THR A 235 44.24 19.59 3.59
C THR A 235 44.77 20.57 2.53
N LYS A 236 45.80 20.14 1.79
CA LYS A 236 46.42 20.94 0.72
C LYS A 236 46.15 20.41 -0.68
N HIS A 237 45.80 19.15 -0.80
CA HIS A 237 45.57 18.46 -2.06
C HIS A 237 44.29 17.64 -1.95
N ILE A 238 43.41 17.76 -2.94
CA ILE A 238 42.15 17.01 -2.94
C ILE A 238 41.99 16.18 -4.20
N LEU A 239 41.33 15.02 -4.02
CA LEU A 239 40.75 14.26 -5.11
C LEU A 239 39.26 14.53 -5.12
N LEU A 240 38.78 15.30 -6.10
CA LEU A 240 37.37 15.59 -6.29
C LEU A 240 36.77 14.53 -7.23
N GLN A 241 35.93 13.67 -6.71
CA GLN A 241 35.30 12.55 -7.41
C GLN A 241 33.88 12.89 -7.85
N ALA A 242 33.52 12.48 -9.07
CA ALA A 242 32.14 12.32 -9.53
C ALA A 242 32.03 10.94 -10.20
N ALA A 243 31.24 10.06 -9.65
CA ALA A 243 31.11 8.71 -10.17
C ALA A 243 29.63 8.38 -10.44
N ASN A 244 29.42 7.35 -11.25
CA ASN A 244 28.10 6.77 -11.46
C ASN A 244 28.12 5.35 -10.90
N PHE A 245 27.16 5.03 -10.00
CA PHE A 245 27.06 3.76 -9.32
C PHE A 245 25.77 3.05 -9.69
N ASN A 246 25.75 1.72 -9.65
CA ASN A 246 24.56 0.94 -9.92
C ASN A 246 23.45 1.23 -8.90
N ALA A 247 22.33 1.73 -9.37
CA ALA A 247 21.22 2.18 -8.52
C ALA A 247 20.65 1.07 -7.64
N ALA A 248 20.49 -0.15 -8.18
CA ALA A 248 19.95 -1.28 -7.43
C ALA A 248 20.89 -1.70 -6.28
N THR A 249 22.21 -1.60 -6.49
CA THR A 249 23.19 -1.89 -5.45
C THR A 249 23.17 -0.85 -4.34
N ILE A 250 23.10 0.44 -4.68
CA ILE A 250 22.98 1.51 -3.68
C ILE A 250 21.67 1.38 -2.91
N TYR A 251 20.55 1.14 -3.59
CA TYR A 251 19.25 0.94 -2.96
C TYR A 251 19.24 -0.23 -1.96
N ARG A 252 19.77 -1.39 -2.35
CA ARG A 252 19.88 -2.56 -1.46
C ARG A 252 20.75 -2.27 -0.25
N THR A 253 21.92 -1.65 -0.46
CA THR A 253 22.87 -1.36 0.63
C THR A 253 22.25 -0.39 1.65
N LYS A 254 21.66 0.73 1.21
CA LYS A 254 21.01 1.69 2.13
C LYS A 254 19.86 1.08 2.91
N SER A 255 19.07 0.20 2.26
CA SER A 255 17.95 -0.48 2.89
C SER A 255 18.38 -1.50 3.95
N GLN A 256 19.43 -2.30 3.66
CA GLN A 256 19.98 -3.28 4.60
C GLN A 256 20.65 -2.60 5.81
N LEU A 257 21.35 -1.50 5.58
CA LEU A 257 21.99 -0.73 6.64
C LEU A 257 20.98 0.15 7.42
N LYS A 258 19.75 0.30 6.92
CA LYS A 258 18.73 1.24 7.42
C LYS A 258 19.29 2.66 7.55
N TYR A 259 20.15 3.05 6.61
CA TYR A 259 20.86 4.30 6.60
C TYR A 259 20.73 4.97 5.24
N THR A 260 20.24 6.20 5.24
CA THR A 260 20.04 6.97 4.01
C THR A 260 20.74 8.32 4.07
N THR A 261 21.17 8.78 2.92
CA THR A 261 21.71 10.13 2.70
C THR A 261 21.12 10.68 1.42
N GLN A 262 21.15 12.00 1.24
CA GLN A 262 20.65 12.64 0.02
C GLN A 262 21.39 12.13 -1.24
N ALA A 263 22.70 11.90 -1.15
CA ALA A 263 23.48 11.31 -2.22
C ALA A 263 23.03 9.87 -2.55
N ALA A 264 22.77 9.06 -1.50
CA ALA A 264 22.27 7.69 -1.69
C ALA A 264 20.90 7.65 -2.33
N ASP A 265 20.02 8.62 -1.98
CA ASP A 265 18.70 8.74 -2.60
C ASP A 265 18.81 9.08 -4.09
N ILE A 266 19.68 10.02 -4.46
CA ILE A 266 19.91 10.37 -5.87
C ILE A 266 20.48 9.17 -6.65
N TYR A 267 21.52 8.50 -6.14
CA TYR A 267 22.11 7.34 -6.81
C TYR A 267 21.15 6.15 -6.94
N ALA A 268 20.28 5.93 -5.95
CA ALA A 268 19.31 4.85 -5.97
C ALA A 268 18.26 4.98 -7.09
N HIS A 269 18.14 6.16 -7.72
CA HIS A 269 17.22 6.41 -8.85
C HIS A 269 17.90 6.37 -10.21
N GLN A 270 19.16 5.93 -10.28
CA GLN A 270 19.95 5.86 -11.51
C GLN A 270 20.15 7.23 -12.19
N ILE A 271 21.34 7.73 -12.21
CA ILE A 271 21.68 9.02 -12.85
C ILE A 271 22.47 8.81 -14.16
N ASP A 272 22.49 9.82 -15.01
CA ASP A 272 23.20 9.77 -16.30
C ASP A 272 24.73 9.74 -16.07
N PRO A 273 25.46 8.72 -16.54
CA PRO A 273 26.92 8.70 -16.47
C PRO A 273 27.61 9.88 -17.18
N ASN A 274 26.95 10.49 -18.17
CA ASN A 274 27.49 11.63 -18.87
C ASN A 274 27.56 12.89 -17.99
N LEU A 275 26.70 12.99 -16.98
CA LEU A 275 26.63 14.12 -16.05
C LEU A 275 27.90 14.25 -15.19
N THR A 276 28.65 13.17 -14.97
CA THR A 276 29.84 13.18 -14.07
C THR A 276 30.89 14.21 -14.49
N MET A 277 31.23 14.29 -15.77
CA MET A 277 32.21 15.27 -16.25
C MET A 277 31.66 16.70 -16.28
N GLU A 278 30.39 16.89 -16.66
CA GLU A 278 29.72 18.19 -16.62
C GLU A 278 29.73 18.77 -15.21
N ALA A 279 29.46 17.92 -14.21
CA ALA A 279 29.48 18.31 -12.79
C ALA A 279 30.90 18.70 -12.33
N LEU A 280 31.94 17.97 -12.76
CA LEU A 280 33.32 18.34 -12.44
C LEU A 280 33.78 19.64 -13.15
N GLU A 281 33.37 19.86 -14.39
CA GLU A 281 33.61 21.12 -15.10
C GLU A 281 32.93 22.31 -14.42
N ARG A 282 31.71 22.08 -13.92
CA ARG A 282 30.97 23.07 -13.11
C ARG A 282 31.65 23.33 -11.78
N ALA A 283 32.07 22.29 -11.05
CA ALA A 283 32.81 22.41 -9.80
C ALA A 283 34.10 23.19 -10.01
N TYR A 284 34.86 22.87 -11.08
CA TYR A 284 36.08 23.61 -11.40
C TYR A 284 35.82 25.09 -11.71
N ALA A 285 34.72 25.41 -12.39
CA ALA A 285 34.35 26.81 -12.61
C ALA A 285 34.14 27.60 -11.31
N LEU A 286 33.63 26.93 -10.26
CA LEU A 286 33.32 27.52 -8.96
C LEU A 286 34.54 27.59 -8.01
N CYS A 287 35.58 26.76 -8.22
CA CYS A 287 36.73 26.70 -7.30
C CYS A 287 37.35 28.08 -7.02
N ALA A 288 37.46 28.97 -8.04
CA ALA A 288 37.99 30.29 -7.88
C ALA A 288 37.07 31.22 -7.07
N GLU A 289 35.76 31.16 -7.31
CA GLU A 289 34.74 31.95 -6.62
C GLU A 289 34.60 31.56 -5.15
N LEU A 290 34.85 30.27 -4.84
CA LEU A 290 34.81 29.74 -3.49
C LEU A 290 36.14 29.86 -2.72
N GLY A 291 37.16 30.48 -3.32
CA GLY A 291 38.47 30.66 -2.71
C GLY A 291 39.24 29.34 -2.46
N ILE A 292 38.83 28.25 -3.14
CA ILE A 292 39.50 26.96 -3.03
C ILE A 292 40.87 27.02 -3.68
N GLY A 293 40.98 27.67 -4.84
CA GLY A 293 42.23 27.77 -5.60
C GLY A 293 42.69 26.41 -6.15
N GLY A 294 44.01 26.29 -6.25
CA GLY A 294 44.65 25.02 -6.73
C GLY A 294 44.70 24.89 -8.24
N LYS A 295 45.55 23.94 -8.69
CA LYS A 295 45.71 23.57 -10.11
C LYS A 295 45.34 22.13 -10.31
N ILE A 296 44.64 21.82 -11.41
CA ILE A 296 44.33 20.45 -11.78
C ILE A 296 45.59 19.80 -12.39
N VAL A 297 46.07 18.76 -11.73
CA VAL A 297 47.29 18.07 -12.16
C VAL A 297 46.99 16.72 -12.82
N GLN A 298 45.84 16.16 -12.61
CA GLN A 298 45.37 14.93 -13.27
C GLN A 298 43.85 14.91 -13.41
N VAL A 299 43.39 14.33 -14.52
CA VAL A 299 42.00 13.94 -14.74
C VAL A 299 41.94 12.43 -14.85
N VAL A 300 41.05 11.81 -14.11
CA VAL A 300 40.69 10.40 -14.26
C VAL A 300 39.33 10.33 -14.92
N ASP A 301 39.20 9.58 -16.00
CA ASP A 301 37.90 9.31 -16.64
C ASP A 301 37.88 7.88 -17.15
N LEU A 302 37.22 7.02 -16.41
CA LEU A 302 37.02 5.61 -16.73
C LEU A 302 35.59 5.44 -17.27
N TYR A 303 35.44 5.55 -18.60
CA TYR A 303 34.15 5.39 -19.27
C TYR A 303 34.32 4.41 -20.46
N PRO A 304 34.21 3.10 -20.20
CA PRO A 304 34.34 2.11 -21.27
C PRO A 304 33.23 2.26 -22.31
N LYS A 305 33.57 2.04 -23.59
CA LYS A 305 32.59 2.13 -24.70
C LYS A 305 31.38 1.19 -24.50
N SER A 306 31.55 0.06 -23.86
CA SER A 306 30.50 -0.91 -23.51
C SER A 306 29.50 -0.36 -22.51
N ALA A 307 29.93 0.55 -21.63
CA ALA A 307 29.08 1.17 -20.60
C ALA A 307 28.60 2.58 -21.01
N SER A 308 29.01 3.11 -22.15
CA SER A 308 28.66 4.47 -22.58
C SER A 308 27.19 4.57 -23.00
N TRP A 309 26.48 5.47 -22.36
CA TRP A 309 25.08 5.73 -22.70
C TRP A 309 24.98 6.61 -23.95
N ARG A 310 24.07 6.20 -24.83
CA ARG A 310 23.77 6.91 -26.08
C ARG A 310 22.35 7.48 -26.04
N THR A 311 22.15 8.56 -26.77
CA THR A 311 20.84 9.12 -27.02
C THR A 311 19.90 8.10 -27.66
N LYS A 312 18.67 8.02 -27.18
CA LYS A 312 17.62 7.17 -27.78
C LYS A 312 16.92 7.95 -28.90
N ARG A 313 16.57 7.23 -29.96
CA ARG A 313 15.77 7.78 -31.07
C ARG A 313 14.42 7.12 -31.11
N ILE A 314 13.36 7.91 -31.03
CA ILE A 314 11.97 7.47 -30.98
C ILE A 314 11.23 8.11 -32.15
N ALA A 315 10.48 7.31 -32.90
CA ALA A 315 9.62 7.80 -33.96
C ALA A 315 8.21 8.01 -33.40
N LEU A 316 7.72 9.25 -33.45
CA LEU A 316 6.37 9.58 -32.97
C LEU A 316 5.44 9.74 -34.19
N ASP A 317 4.40 8.94 -34.27
CA ASP A 317 3.32 9.08 -35.24
C ASP A 317 2.33 10.15 -34.77
N MET A 318 2.08 11.15 -35.60
CA MET A 318 1.23 12.29 -35.22
C MET A 318 -0.26 11.97 -35.18
N GLN A 319 -0.71 10.99 -35.95
CA GLN A 319 -2.10 10.54 -35.90
C GLN A 319 -2.34 9.75 -34.63
N PHE A 320 -1.40 8.89 -34.25
CA PHE A 320 -1.41 8.17 -33.01
C PHE A 320 -1.43 9.14 -31.81
N ALA A 321 -0.52 10.13 -31.78
CA ALA A 321 -0.47 11.12 -30.71
C ALA A 321 -1.82 11.87 -30.55
N SER A 322 -2.40 12.33 -31.66
CA SER A 322 -3.69 13.00 -31.63
C SER A 322 -4.83 12.09 -31.18
N SER A 323 -4.81 10.79 -31.52
CA SER A 323 -5.84 9.84 -31.13
C SER A 323 -5.79 9.53 -29.64
N ILE A 324 -4.58 9.39 -29.05
CA ILE A 324 -4.40 9.16 -27.62
C ILE A 324 -4.81 10.38 -26.80
N LEU A 325 -4.38 11.58 -27.22
CA LEU A 325 -4.71 12.81 -26.49
C LEU A 325 -6.17 13.27 -26.69
N GLY A 326 -6.85 12.78 -27.74
CA GLY A 326 -8.22 13.18 -28.04
C GLY A 326 -8.34 14.62 -28.60
N ILE A 327 -7.22 15.24 -29.00
CA ILE A 327 -7.17 16.59 -29.57
C ILE A 327 -6.34 16.63 -30.86
N PRO A 328 -6.64 17.51 -31.80
CA PRO A 328 -5.81 17.72 -32.96
C PRO A 328 -4.46 18.33 -32.54
N LEU A 329 -3.36 17.66 -32.88
CA LEU A 329 -2.01 18.10 -32.56
C LEU A 329 -1.22 18.37 -33.86
N SER A 330 -0.69 19.57 -34.04
CA SER A 330 0.17 19.91 -35.19
C SER A 330 1.62 19.45 -34.94
N GLN A 331 2.31 19.02 -36.02
CA GLN A 331 3.74 18.70 -35.96
C GLN A 331 4.59 19.85 -35.42
N LYS A 332 4.24 21.08 -35.77
CA LYS A 332 4.96 22.29 -35.33
C LYS A 332 4.85 22.47 -33.81
N GLU A 333 3.69 22.24 -33.26
CA GLU A 333 3.45 22.37 -31.82
C GLU A 333 4.12 21.24 -31.04
N ALA A 334 3.94 19.99 -31.45
CA ALA A 334 4.61 18.84 -30.85
C ALA A 334 6.13 19.01 -30.88
N LYS A 335 6.71 19.45 -32.02
CA LYS A 335 8.13 19.75 -32.10
C LYS A 335 8.55 20.82 -31.08
N ARG A 336 7.83 21.96 -31.05
CA ARG A 336 8.15 23.05 -30.11
C ARG A 336 8.13 22.57 -28.64
N ILE A 337 7.18 21.74 -28.27
CA ILE A 337 7.06 21.20 -26.92
C ILE A 337 8.26 20.29 -26.62
N LEU A 338 8.52 19.30 -27.45
CA LEU A 338 9.63 18.37 -27.25
C LEU A 338 10.99 19.07 -27.27
N GLU A 339 11.19 20.08 -28.10
CA GLU A 339 12.41 20.88 -28.09
C GLU A 339 12.55 21.72 -26.83
N SER A 340 11.45 22.17 -26.20
CA SER A 340 11.49 22.86 -24.92
C SER A 340 11.92 21.95 -23.76
N LEU A 341 11.85 20.61 -23.96
CA LEU A 341 12.33 19.58 -23.05
C LEU A 341 13.72 19.02 -23.45
N ASP A 342 14.48 19.80 -24.24
CA ASP A 342 15.82 19.48 -24.74
C ASP A 342 15.89 18.25 -25.67
N CYS A 343 14.78 17.80 -26.25
CA CYS A 343 14.80 16.79 -27.31
C CYS A 343 15.19 17.42 -28.66
N GLN A 344 15.94 16.70 -29.47
CA GLN A 344 16.20 17.10 -30.86
C GLN A 344 15.14 16.48 -31.78
N VAL A 345 14.44 17.30 -32.57
CA VAL A 345 13.28 16.83 -33.36
C VAL A 345 13.49 17.11 -34.85
N ALA A 346 13.55 16.04 -35.62
CA ALA A 346 13.54 16.09 -37.08
C ALA A 346 12.13 15.75 -37.62
N LEU A 347 11.68 16.54 -38.62
CA LEU A 347 10.36 16.38 -39.24
C LEU A 347 10.46 15.39 -40.41
N THR A 348 9.50 14.48 -40.52
CA THR A 348 9.24 13.64 -41.67
C THR A 348 7.77 13.81 -42.09
N LYS A 349 7.31 13.20 -43.20
CA LYS A 349 5.95 13.47 -43.75
C LYS A 349 4.83 13.45 -42.70
N ASN A 350 4.74 12.36 -41.88
CA ASN A 350 3.67 12.20 -40.89
C ASN A 350 4.22 11.83 -39.51
N ARG A 351 5.53 11.89 -39.30
CA ARG A 351 6.20 11.47 -38.06
C ARG A 351 7.23 12.48 -37.62
N LEU A 352 7.45 12.53 -36.32
CA LEU A 352 8.59 13.20 -35.73
C LEU A 352 9.66 12.15 -35.37
N GLN A 353 10.89 12.38 -35.79
CA GLN A 353 12.02 11.59 -35.30
C GLN A 353 12.64 12.35 -34.15
N VAL A 354 12.42 11.84 -32.94
CA VAL A 354 12.83 12.50 -31.70
C VAL A 354 14.07 11.83 -31.15
N THR A 355 15.13 12.61 -30.90
CA THR A 355 16.35 12.14 -30.23
C THR A 355 16.31 12.69 -28.80
N CYS A 356 16.15 11.79 -27.82
CA CYS A 356 16.04 12.12 -26.41
C CYS A 356 17.42 12.29 -25.78
N PRO A 357 17.63 13.25 -24.86
CA PRO A 357 18.87 13.39 -24.14
C PRO A 357 19.10 12.19 -23.21
N THR A 358 20.35 11.86 -22.93
CA THR A 358 20.73 10.66 -22.14
C THR A 358 20.19 10.68 -20.70
N ARG A 359 19.99 11.87 -20.14
CA ARG A 359 19.41 12.06 -18.80
C ARG A 359 17.90 11.70 -18.71
N ARG A 360 17.17 11.64 -19.83
CA ARG A 360 15.76 11.25 -19.86
C ARG A 360 15.64 9.74 -20.05
N LEU A 361 15.79 9.02 -18.94
CA LEU A 361 15.75 7.55 -18.91
C LEU A 361 14.35 7.00 -19.10
N ASP A 362 13.35 7.77 -18.74
CA ASP A 362 11.93 7.53 -18.85
C ASP A 362 11.45 7.48 -20.31
N LEU A 363 12.07 8.23 -21.22
CA LEU A 363 11.66 8.28 -22.62
C LEU A 363 12.18 7.06 -23.40
N THR A 364 11.32 6.08 -23.65
CA THR A 364 11.67 4.80 -24.26
C THR A 364 10.85 4.45 -25.50
N MET A 365 9.60 4.91 -25.55
CA MET A 365 8.63 4.63 -26.60
C MET A 365 7.82 5.89 -26.99
N GLN A 366 7.01 5.79 -28.04
CA GLN A 366 6.25 6.95 -28.51
C GLN A 366 5.19 7.43 -27.53
N GLU A 367 4.65 6.55 -26.71
CA GLU A 367 3.67 6.85 -25.67
C GLU A 367 4.26 7.81 -24.62
N ASP A 368 5.54 7.65 -24.29
CA ASP A 368 6.23 8.54 -23.36
C ASP A 368 6.32 9.97 -23.94
N LEU A 369 6.50 10.09 -25.26
CA LEU A 369 6.50 11.38 -25.93
C LEU A 369 5.10 11.99 -26.00
N VAL A 370 4.05 11.17 -26.10
CA VAL A 370 2.65 11.62 -26.04
C VAL A 370 2.34 12.17 -24.65
N GLU A 371 2.80 11.51 -23.59
CA GLU A 371 2.67 12.00 -22.21
C GLU A 371 3.33 13.38 -22.06
N GLU A 372 4.58 13.52 -22.50
CA GLU A 372 5.30 14.79 -22.44
C GLU A 372 4.56 15.93 -23.17
N ILE A 373 4.00 15.65 -24.33
CA ILE A 373 3.21 16.62 -25.06
C ILE A 373 1.92 16.95 -24.31
N GLY A 374 1.19 15.92 -23.84
CA GLY A 374 -0.09 16.08 -23.16
C GLY A 374 0.02 16.92 -21.88
N ARG A 375 1.02 16.64 -21.04
CA ARG A 375 1.22 17.37 -19.79
C ARG A 375 1.63 18.84 -19.99
N ILE A 376 2.40 19.15 -21.05
CA ILE A 376 2.79 20.54 -21.36
C ILE A 376 1.66 21.30 -22.06
N VAL A 377 0.85 20.63 -22.88
CA VAL A 377 -0.40 21.21 -23.42
C VAL A 377 -1.37 21.54 -22.29
N GLY A 378 -1.46 20.66 -21.30
CA GLY A 378 -2.37 20.74 -20.15
C GLY A 378 -3.61 19.88 -20.37
N TYR A 379 -3.80 18.90 -19.50
CA TYR A 379 -4.95 17.99 -19.59
C TYR A 379 -6.29 18.71 -19.41
N GLU A 380 -6.30 19.84 -18.72
CA GLU A 380 -7.47 20.70 -18.56
C GLU A 380 -7.98 21.30 -19.87
N THR A 381 -7.15 21.32 -20.91
CA THR A 381 -7.54 21.83 -22.24
C THR A 381 -8.25 20.77 -23.09
N ILE A 382 -8.23 19.51 -22.67
CA ILE A 382 -8.84 18.39 -23.39
C ILE A 382 -10.35 18.43 -23.15
N PRO A 383 -11.18 18.58 -24.20
CA PRO A 383 -12.62 18.64 -24.02
C PRO A 383 -13.20 17.28 -23.61
N ALA A 384 -14.12 17.31 -22.66
CA ALA A 384 -14.86 16.10 -22.29
C ALA A 384 -15.73 15.65 -23.46
N ALA A 385 -15.65 14.37 -23.80
CA ALA A 385 -16.46 13.76 -24.86
C ALA A 385 -17.10 12.47 -24.35
N PHE A 386 -18.35 12.20 -24.76
CA PHE A 386 -18.98 10.92 -24.50
C PHE A 386 -18.37 9.83 -25.40
N PRO A 387 -18.14 8.62 -24.87
CA PRO A 387 -17.70 7.52 -25.70
C PRO A 387 -18.79 7.15 -26.73
N ILE A 388 -18.39 6.96 -27.98
CA ILE A 388 -19.27 6.47 -29.02
C ILE A 388 -19.12 4.95 -29.06
N ALA A 389 -20.08 4.24 -28.48
CA ALA A 389 -20.10 2.78 -28.43
C ALA A 389 -21.54 2.28 -28.55
N PRO A 390 -21.77 1.07 -29.08
CA PRO A 390 -23.06 0.41 -28.99
C PRO A 390 -23.48 0.29 -27.54
N ILE A 391 -24.71 0.69 -27.21
CA ILE A 391 -25.29 0.49 -25.87
C ILE A 391 -25.70 -0.98 -25.77
N THR A 392 -24.78 -1.82 -25.29
CA THR A 392 -25.06 -3.22 -24.99
C THR A 392 -25.31 -3.32 -23.48
N PRO A 393 -26.47 -3.86 -23.04
CA PRO A 393 -26.69 -4.09 -21.61
C PRO A 393 -25.55 -4.99 -21.06
N PRO A 394 -24.92 -4.62 -19.97
CA PRO A 394 -23.93 -5.49 -19.34
C PRO A 394 -24.60 -6.76 -18.84
N SER A 395 -23.90 -7.88 -18.83
CA SER A 395 -24.34 -9.09 -18.12
C SER A 395 -24.54 -8.77 -16.64
N LYS A 396 -25.65 -9.28 -16.05
CA LYS A 396 -25.87 -9.13 -14.61
C LYS A 396 -24.71 -9.66 -13.81
N ASN A 397 -24.12 -8.84 -12.97
CA ASN A 397 -23.21 -9.34 -11.94
C ASN A 397 -24.06 -9.86 -10.77
N ILE A 398 -24.25 -11.18 -10.73
CA ILE A 398 -25.10 -11.85 -9.74
C ILE A 398 -24.61 -11.61 -8.32
N GLU A 399 -23.31 -11.61 -8.11
CA GLU A 399 -22.72 -11.35 -6.77
C GLU A 399 -23.08 -9.95 -6.27
N LEU A 400 -22.87 -8.91 -7.07
CA LEU A 400 -23.22 -7.54 -6.72
C LEU A 400 -24.73 -7.37 -6.51
N LEU A 401 -25.56 -8.07 -7.28
CA LEU A 401 -27.01 -8.04 -7.12
C LEU A 401 -27.41 -8.54 -5.73
N TRP A 402 -26.96 -9.73 -5.36
CA TRP A 402 -27.30 -10.34 -4.07
C TRP A 402 -26.70 -9.57 -2.90
N LEU A 403 -25.46 -9.15 -3.04
CA LEU A 403 -24.82 -8.29 -2.03
C LEU A 403 -25.61 -6.99 -1.79
N SER A 404 -26.09 -6.36 -2.86
CA SER A 404 -26.91 -5.16 -2.76
C SER A 404 -28.26 -5.43 -2.06
N LYS A 405 -28.91 -6.57 -2.37
CA LYS A 405 -30.14 -6.98 -1.68
C LYS A 405 -29.91 -7.21 -0.18
N ILE A 406 -28.83 -7.92 0.20
CA ILE A 406 -28.45 -8.14 1.61
C ILE A 406 -28.22 -6.82 2.34
N ARG A 407 -27.42 -5.92 1.76
CA ARG A 407 -27.15 -4.60 2.34
C ARG A 407 -28.42 -3.79 2.54
N ASN A 408 -29.31 -3.79 1.55
CA ASN A 408 -30.55 -3.05 1.64
C ASN A 408 -31.52 -3.68 2.68
N ALA A 409 -31.55 -4.99 2.80
CA ALA A 409 -32.31 -5.69 3.84
C ALA A 409 -31.83 -5.30 5.24
N LEU A 410 -30.53 -5.36 5.49
CA LEU A 410 -29.93 -4.98 6.78
C LEU A 410 -30.15 -3.49 7.11
N LYS A 411 -29.99 -2.60 6.13
CA LYS A 411 -30.34 -1.17 6.32
C LYS A 411 -31.81 -0.98 6.67
N GLY A 412 -32.70 -1.70 6.00
CA GLY A 412 -34.15 -1.68 6.28
C GLY A 412 -34.48 -2.14 7.70
N LEU A 413 -33.67 -3.05 8.27
CA LEU A 413 -33.74 -3.51 9.65
C LEU A 413 -33.03 -2.59 10.66
N GLY A 414 -32.54 -1.42 10.22
CA GLY A 414 -31.90 -0.43 11.06
C GLY A 414 -30.43 -0.70 11.39
N PHE A 415 -29.75 -1.52 10.60
CA PHE A 415 -28.31 -1.74 10.77
C PHE A 415 -27.48 -0.68 10.04
N THR A 416 -26.35 -0.33 10.63
CA THR A 416 -25.31 0.50 10.03
C THR A 416 -24.17 -0.39 9.51
N GLU A 417 -23.82 -0.24 8.23
CA GLU A 417 -22.63 -0.91 7.67
C GLU A 417 -21.36 -0.23 8.22
N VAL A 418 -20.43 -1.04 8.68
CA VAL A 418 -19.13 -0.58 9.17
C VAL A 418 -18.02 -1.23 8.39
N TYR A 419 -16.85 -0.60 8.37
CA TYR A 419 -15.66 -1.08 7.69
C TYR A 419 -14.49 -1.05 8.65
N ASN A 420 -13.93 -2.22 8.96
CA ASN A 420 -12.82 -2.39 9.87
C ASN A 420 -11.55 -2.84 9.13
N HIS A 421 -10.40 -2.60 9.74
CA HIS A 421 -9.13 -3.15 9.24
C HIS A 421 -9.17 -4.67 9.23
N SER A 422 -8.51 -5.28 8.24
CA SER A 422 -8.39 -6.73 8.12
C SER A 422 -7.36 -7.35 9.06
N PHE A 423 -6.96 -6.62 10.09
CA PHE A 423 -5.93 -7.03 11.05
C PHE A 423 -6.49 -7.19 12.46
N ILE A 424 -5.82 -8.08 13.21
CA ILE A 424 -5.97 -8.28 14.64
C ILE A 424 -4.58 -8.30 15.27
N GLY A 425 -4.50 -8.04 16.56
CA GLY A 425 -3.25 -8.01 17.31
C GLY A 425 -3.22 -9.02 18.45
N ASP A 426 -2.04 -9.21 19.04
CA ASP A 426 -1.82 -10.13 20.14
C ASP A 426 -2.71 -9.84 21.38
N LYS A 427 -3.05 -8.57 21.58
CA LYS A 427 -3.98 -8.13 22.64
C LYS A 427 -5.40 -8.68 22.48
N ASP A 428 -5.78 -9.09 21.27
CA ASP A 428 -7.11 -9.61 20.96
C ASP A 428 -7.26 -11.09 21.35
N PHE A 429 -6.18 -11.83 21.45
CA PHE A 429 -6.23 -13.28 21.67
C PHE A 429 -6.90 -13.65 23.00
N SER A 430 -6.60 -12.97 24.08
CA SER A 430 -7.16 -13.27 25.41
C SER A 430 -8.66 -12.89 25.51
N PRO A 431 -9.07 -11.67 25.16
CA PRO A 431 -10.49 -11.28 25.18
C PRO A 431 -11.39 -12.19 24.34
N PHE A 432 -10.91 -12.58 23.16
CA PHE A 432 -11.68 -13.41 22.23
C PHE A 432 -11.41 -14.92 22.37
N ALA A 433 -10.73 -15.34 23.44
CA ALA A 433 -10.53 -16.72 23.81
C ALA A 433 -9.85 -17.62 22.74
N TYR A 434 -8.84 -17.09 22.06
CA TYR A 434 -8.03 -17.86 21.13
C TYR A 434 -7.25 -18.96 21.86
N SER A 435 -7.43 -20.21 21.43
CA SER A 435 -6.62 -21.34 21.86
C SER A 435 -5.27 -21.37 21.11
N ALA A 436 -4.35 -22.23 21.53
CA ALA A 436 -3.09 -22.44 20.80
C ALA A 436 -3.34 -22.91 19.37
N THR A 437 -4.28 -23.84 19.18
CA THR A 437 -4.67 -24.36 17.85
C THR A 437 -5.34 -23.32 16.97
N ASP A 438 -6.04 -22.33 17.53
CA ASP A 438 -6.60 -21.21 16.77
C ASP A 438 -5.50 -20.30 16.25
N LYS A 439 -4.51 -20.00 17.09
CA LYS A 439 -3.37 -19.15 16.69
C LYS A 439 -2.54 -19.77 15.56
N GLU A 440 -2.37 -21.09 15.55
CA GLU A 440 -1.67 -21.81 14.47
C GLU A 440 -2.38 -21.67 13.10
N LYS A 441 -3.69 -21.43 13.11
CA LYS A 441 -4.48 -21.21 11.90
C LYS A 441 -4.43 -19.76 11.40
N LEU A 442 -3.97 -18.82 12.21
CA LEU A 442 -3.86 -17.42 11.82
C LEU A 442 -2.76 -17.20 10.79
N VAL A 443 -2.94 -16.16 9.99
CA VAL A 443 -1.95 -15.68 9.03
C VAL A 443 -1.20 -14.53 9.65
N GLU A 444 0.07 -14.76 10.01
CA GLU A 444 0.96 -13.76 10.58
C GLU A 444 1.49 -12.82 9.50
N VAL A 445 1.62 -11.54 9.83
CA VAL A 445 2.20 -10.51 8.97
C VAL A 445 3.69 -10.42 9.26
N GLU A 446 4.53 -10.62 8.23
CA GLU A 446 6.00 -10.66 8.37
C GLU A 446 6.58 -9.33 8.91
N ASN A 447 6.04 -8.19 8.47
CA ASN A 447 6.51 -6.85 8.84
C ASN A 447 5.33 -5.97 9.32
N PRO A 448 4.73 -6.24 10.49
CA PRO A 448 3.58 -5.49 10.95
C PRO A 448 3.97 -4.05 11.34
N LEU A 449 3.12 -3.09 11.01
CA LEU A 449 3.30 -1.68 11.37
C LEU A 449 3.27 -1.47 12.89
N SER A 450 2.52 -2.29 13.60
CA SER A 450 2.45 -2.31 15.07
C SER A 450 2.00 -3.69 15.55
N SER A 451 2.12 -3.95 16.86
CA SER A 451 1.61 -5.18 17.50
C SER A 451 0.08 -5.34 17.43
N GLU A 452 -0.64 -4.31 17.02
CA GLU A 452 -2.10 -4.35 16.80
C GLU A 452 -2.46 -4.89 15.41
N PHE A 453 -1.49 -5.00 14.50
CA PHE A 453 -1.64 -5.48 13.13
C PHE A 453 -0.77 -6.71 12.84
N SER A 454 -0.52 -7.53 13.87
CA SER A 454 0.38 -8.69 13.77
C SER A 454 -0.18 -9.85 12.96
N HIS A 455 -1.51 -9.97 12.82
CA HIS A 455 -2.15 -11.07 12.12
C HIS A 455 -3.32 -10.58 11.25
N LEU A 456 -3.65 -11.33 10.20
CA LEU A 456 -4.92 -11.15 9.49
C LEU A 456 -6.08 -11.76 10.28
N ARG A 457 -7.23 -11.09 10.26
CA ARG A 457 -8.46 -11.53 10.96
C ARG A 457 -9.01 -12.82 10.35
N ASP A 458 -9.36 -13.78 11.18
CA ASP A 458 -10.05 -15.01 10.79
C ASP A 458 -11.59 -14.94 10.96
N SER A 459 -12.09 -13.85 11.53
CA SER A 459 -13.50 -13.54 11.65
C SER A 459 -13.72 -12.01 11.63
N LEU A 460 -14.95 -11.58 11.32
CA LEU A 460 -15.36 -10.16 11.40
C LEU A 460 -15.83 -9.79 12.81
N LEU A 461 -16.17 -10.79 13.64
CA LEU A 461 -16.83 -10.58 14.93
C LEU A 461 -15.99 -9.80 15.92
N GLU A 462 -14.66 -9.98 15.94
CA GLU A 462 -13.77 -9.29 16.87
C GLU A 462 -13.81 -7.78 16.70
N ASN A 463 -13.64 -7.33 15.47
CA ASN A 463 -13.61 -5.90 15.17
C ASN A 463 -15.00 -5.28 15.35
N LEU A 464 -16.06 -6.00 15.00
CA LEU A 464 -17.44 -5.56 15.28
C LEU A 464 -17.70 -5.45 16.78
N LEU A 465 -17.24 -6.40 17.60
CA LEU A 465 -17.38 -6.34 19.07
C LEU A 465 -16.57 -5.19 19.68
N LYS A 466 -15.40 -4.86 19.11
CA LYS A 466 -14.66 -3.66 19.50
C LYS A 466 -15.46 -2.39 19.18
N ASN A 467 -16.12 -2.33 18.02
CA ASN A 467 -16.98 -1.20 17.67
C ASN A 467 -18.15 -1.05 18.68
N VAL A 468 -18.75 -2.15 19.12
CA VAL A 468 -19.77 -2.14 20.16
C VAL A 468 -19.19 -1.63 21.48
N ARG A 469 -18.04 -2.15 21.93
CA ARG A 469 -17.34 -1.72 23.15
C ARG A 469 -17.12 -0.21 23.17
N ASP A 470 -16.64 0.35 22.08
CA ASP A 470 -16.25 1.75 22.01
C ASP A 470 -17.44 2.70 21.87
N ASN A 471 -18.62 2.18 21.51
CA ASN A 471 -19.83 2.98 21.30
C ASN A 471 -20.96 2.70 22.33
N GLN A 472 -20.89 1.64 23.15
CA GLN A 472 -21.97 1.25 24.08
C GLN A 472 -22.42 2.34 25.07
N LYS A 473 -21.55 3.32 25.36
CA LYS A 473 -21.87 4.44 26.24
C LYS A 473 -22.66 5.55 25.56
N LYS A 474 -22.72 5.55 24.20
CA LYS A 474 -23.36 6.61 23.42
C LYS A 474 -24.81 6.30 23.08
N THR A 475 -25.20 5.03 23.07
CA THR A 475 -26.55 4.58 22.70
C THR A 475 -26.91 3.29 23.42
N GLU A 476 -28.20 3.09 23.68
CA GLU A 476 -28.70 1.91 24.37
C GLU A 476 -28.69 0.65 23.49
N THR A 477 -28.86 0.82 22.20
CA THR A 477 -28.87 -0.26 21.21
C THR A 477 -27.95 0.07 20.05
N ILE A 478 -27.14 -0.88 19.62
CA ILE A 478 -26.26 -0.75 18.44
C ILE A 478 -26.58 -1.91 17.50
N ARG A 479 -26.90 -1.59 16.25
CA ARG A 479 -27.10 -2.55 15.17
C ARG A 479 -26.08 -2.24 14.08
N ILE A 480 -25.07 -3.10 13.93
CA ILE A 480 -23.99 -2.93 12.95
C ILE A 480 -23.74 -4.22 12.18
N PHE A 481 -23.28 -4.08 10.94
CA PHE A 481 -22.85 -5.22 10.14
C PHE A 481 -21.63 -4.86 9.31
N GLU A 482 -20.90 -5.89 8.91
CA GLU A 482 -19.76 -5.79 8.00
C GLU A 482 -19.81 -6.93 6.99
N VAL A 483 -19.51 -6.60 5.73
CA VAL A 483 -19.18 -7.56 4.68
C VAL A 483 -17.69 -7.44 4.40
N GLY A 484 -16.96 -8.53 4.53
CA GLY A 484 -15.52 -8.48 4.34
C GLY A 484 -14.85 -9.84 4.32
N ASN A 485 -13.58 -9.82 3.96
CA ASN A 485 -12.79 -11.04 3.88
C ASN A 485 -12.21 -11.42 5.23
N THR A 486 -12.13 -12.72 5.47
CA THR A 486 -11.45 -13.37 6.58
C THR A 486 -10.38 -14.31 6.04
N PHE A 487 -9.33 -14.54 6.81
CA PHE A 487 -8.12 -15.20 6.35
C PHE A 487 -7.68 -16.27 7.34
N ARG A 488 -7.36 -17.46 6.88
CA ARG A 488 -6.85 -18.54 7.73
C ARG A 488 -5.95 -19.51 6.99
N ARG A 489 -5.16 -20.26 7.73
CA ARG A 489 -4.45 -21.43 7.20
C ARG A 489 -5.31 -22.68 7.42
N HIS A 490 -5.54 -23.45 6.36
CA HIS A 490 -6.20 -24.75 6.42
C HIS A 490 -5.36 -25.77 5.68
N LYS A 491 -4.94 -26.85 6.36
CA LYS A 491 -4.07 -27.91 5.80
C LYS A 491 -2.83 -27.32 5.08
N GLY A 492 -2.19 -26.30 5.69
CA GLY A 492 -1.00 -25.64 5.12
C GLY A 492 -1.26 -24.66 3.98
N LYS A 493 -2.50 -24.53 3.51
CA LYS A 493 -2.89 -23.58 2.44
C LYS A 493 -3.50 -22.31 3.03
N PHE A 494 -3.27 -21.20 2.36
CA PHE A 494 -3.95 -19.95 2.63
C PHE A 494 -5.39 -20.02 2.10
N VAL A 495 -6.36 -19.68 2.93
CA VAL A 495 -7.79 -19.64 2.58
C VAL A 495 -8.35 -18.27 2.91
N GLU A 496 -8.91 -17.62 1.92
CA GLU A 496 -9.66 -16.39 2.03
C GLU A 496 -11.16 -16.69 1.84
N SER A 497 -11.99 -16.10 2.70
CA SER A 497 -13.45 -16.32 2.64
C SER A 497 -14.17 -14.98 2.80
N ASN A 498 -15.15 -14.73 1.94
CA ASN A 498 -16.00 -13.54 2.06
C ASN A 498 -17.16 -13.85 3.02
N MET A 499 -17.28 -13.03 4.07
CA MET A 499 -18.20 -13.24 5.16
C MET A 499 -19.14 -12.04 5.35
N LEU A 500 -20.32 -12.31 5.85
CA LEU A 500 -21.25 -11.34 6.40
C LEU A 500 -21.35 -11.55 7.91
N SER A 501 -21.12 -10.52 8.71
CA SER A 501 -21.42 -10.56 10.14
C SER A 501 -22.25 -9.37 10.56
N ALA A 502 -23.20 -9.60 11.43
CA ALA A 502 -24.06 -8.57 12.01
C ALA A 502 -24.15 -8.73 13.53
N LEU A 503 -24.16 -7.63 14.26
CA LEU A 503 -24.27 -7.58 15.72
C LEU A 503 -25.44 -6.70 16.15
N ILE A 504 -26.12 -7.14 17.22
CA ILE A 504 -27.14 -6.38 17.94
C ILE A 504 -26.70 -6.29 19.42
N TYR A 505 -26.23 -5.13 19.85
CA TYR A 505 -25.97 -4.85 21.26
C TYR A 505 -27.29 -4.60 21.99
N ASN A 506 -27.49 -5.23 23.11
CA ASN A 506 -28.76 -5.35 23.82
C ASN A 506 -29.79 -6.16 23.02
N GLY A 507 -29.33 -7.16 22.26
CA GLY A 507 -30.16 -8.03 21.43
C GLY A 507 -30.11 -9.49 21.90
N SER A 508 -31.19 -10.22 21.64
CA SER A 508 -31.38 -11.62 22.00
C SER A 508 -31.09 -12.59 20.85
N PHE A 509 -30.98 -13.88 21.14
CA PHE A 509 -30.93 -14.95 20.15
C PHE A 509 -32.09 -14.85 19.12
N TYR A 510 -33.31 -14.59 19.59
CA TYR A 510 -34.51 -14.55 18.74
C TYR A 510 -34.50 -13.37 17.78
N GLU A 511 -34.00 -12.20 18.22
CA GLU A 511 -33.85 -11.05 17.32
C GLU A 511 -32.88 -11.33 16.18
N VAL A 512 -31.72 -11.92 16.51
CA VAL A 512 -30.71 -12.29 15.49
C VAL A 512 -31.24 -13.36 14.56
N LYS A 513 -32.00 -14.33 15.09
CA LYS A 513 -32.68 -15.34 14.27
C LYS A 513 -33.66 -14.71 13.30
N GLY A 514 -34.48 -13.76 13.76
CA GLY A 514 -35.41 -13.00 12.90
C GLY A 514 -34.71 -12.23 11.79
N VAL A 515 -33.54 -11.62 12.08
CA VAL A 515 -32.69 -10.97 11.06
C VAL A 515 -32.20 -11.99 10.04
N CYS A 516 -31.74 -13.15 10.50
CA CYS A 516 -31.28 -14.24 9.61
C CYS A 516 -32.40 -14.71 8.71
N ASP A 517 -33.58 -15.03 9.26
CA ASP A 517 -34.76 -15.46 8.52
C ASP A 517 -35.17 -14.42 7.47
N PHE A 518 -35.14 -13.14 7.82
CA PHE A 518 -35.47 -12.06 6.89
C PHE A 518 -34.47 -12.00 5.71
N ILE A 519 -33.18 -12.16 5.98
CA ILE A 519 -32.15 -12.20 4.92
C ILE A 519 -32.37 -13.42 4.01
N LEU A 520 -32.54 -14.62 4.58
CA LEU A 520 -32.69 -15.86 3.84
C LEU A 520 -33.95 -15.84 2.97
N ASN A 521 -35.07 -15.38 3.52
CA ASN A 521 -36.32 -15.20 2.76
C ASN A 521 -36.15 -14.20 1.61
N GLY A 522 -35.45 -13.07 1.84
CA GLY A 522 -35.16 -12.07 0.82
C GLY A 522 -34.25 -12.60 -0.31
N LEU A 523 -33.50 -13.66 -0.05
CA LEU A 523 -32.66 -14.38 -1.02
C LEU A 523 -33.38 -15.56 -1.68
N GLY A 524 -34.66 -15.83 -1.35
CA GLY A 524 -35.40 -16.98 -1.87
C GLY A 524 -34.99 -18.32 -1.26
N ILE A 525 -34.33 -18.29 -0.09
CA ILE A 525 -33.87 -19.52 0.61
C ILE A 525 -34.90 -19.86 1.68
N SER A 526 -35.72 -20.89 1.44
CA SER A 526 -36.82 -21.31 2.32
C SER A 526 -36.53 -22.56 3.17
N SER A 527 -35.47 -23.30 2.87
CA SER A 527 -35.12 -24.57 3.52
C SER A 527 -34.08 -24.43 4.63
N ALA A 528 -34.07 -23.28 5.34
CA ALA A 528 -33.10 -23.02 6.40
C ALA A 528 -33.42 -23.83 7.65
N TRP A 529 -32.38 -24.44 8.22
CA TRP A 529 -32.44 -25.27 9.40
C TRP A 529 -31.49 -24.74 10.47
N TYR A 530 -31.93 -24.73 11.72
CA TYR A 530 -31.18 -24.26 12.88
C TYR A 530 -30.87 -25.40 13.83
N ASP A 531 -29.62 -25.87 13.79
CA ASP A 531 -29.14 -26.94 14.67
C ASP A 531 -28.42 -26.38 15.89
N GLU A 532 -28.36 -27.19 16.95
CA GLU A 532 -27.51 -26.88 18.10
C GLU A 532 -26.06 -26.70 17.65
N TYR A 533 -25.43 -25.61 18.10
CA TYR A 533 -24.02 -25.38 17.77
C TYR A 533 -23.13 -26.41 18.44
N GLN A 534 -22.48 -27.23 17.64
CA GLN A 534 -21.46 -28.17 18.07
C GLN A 534 -20.12 -27.73 17.44
N ALA A 535 -19.17 -27.35 18.33
CA ALA A 535 -17.84 -27.02 17.87
C ALA A 535 -17.14 -28.22 17.28
N THR A 536 -16.79 -28.16 16.01
CA THR A 536 -15.94 -29.16 15.35
C THR A 536 -14.48 -28.74 15.43
N SER A 537 -13.55 -29.69 15.26
CA SER A 537 -12.10 -29.41 15.25
C SER A 537 -11.66 -28.46 14.13
N GLU A 538 -12.50 -28.23 13.12
CA GLU A 538 -12.23 -27.32 12.01
C GLU A 538 -12.73 -25.89 12.26
N GLU A 539 -13.59 -25.70 13.26
CA GLU A 539 -14.22 -24.44 13.58
C GLU A 539 -13.50 -23.76 14.72
N SER A 540 -12.96 -22.61 14.44
CA SER A 540 -12.30 -21.80 15.46
C SER A 540 -13.33 -21.22 16.43
N ARG A 541 -12.98 -21.22 17.73
CA ARG A 541 -13.59 -20.39 18.74
C ARG A 541 -15.06 -20.65 19.07
N ALA A 542 -15.38 -21.90 19.26
CA ALA A 542 -16.64 -22.28 19.91
C ALA A 542 -16.92 -21.47 21.19
N THR A 543 -15.86 -21.04 21.87
CA THR A 543 -15.91 -20.26 23.12
C THR A 543 -16.40 -18.82 22.97
N ILE A 544 -16.51 -18.28 21.72
CA ILE A 544 -17.07 -16.95 21.50
C ILE A 544 -18.60 -16.96 21.72
N TRP A 545 -19.24 -18.10 21.46
CA TRP A 545 -20.68 -18.28 21.50
C TRP A 545 -21.18 -18.71 22.88
N HIS A 546 -22.39 -18.28 23.25
CA HIS A 546 -23.08 -18.73 24.45
C HIS A 546 -23.55 -20.18 24.28
N LYS A 547 -23.18 -21.05 25.24
CA LYS A 547 -23.72 -22.42 25.27
C LYS A 547 -25.23 -22.38 25.44
N GLY A 548 -26.00 -23.00 24.59
CA GLY A 548 -27.46 -23.09 24.66
C GLY A 548 -28.23 -21.88 24.12
N LYS A 549 -27.54 -20.83 23.63
CA LYS A 549 -28.16 -19.72 22.91
C LYS A 549 -27.42 -19.41 21.63
N SER A 550 -27.03 -20.46 20.90
CA SER A 550 -26.36 -20.39 19.61
C SER A 550 -26.77 -21.56 18.76
N ALA A 551 -26.79 -21.34 17.45
CA ALA A 551 -27.15 -22.35 16.46
C ALA A 551 -26.24 -22.31 15.24
N GLU A 552 -26.06 -23.49 14.61
CA GLU A 552 -25.58 -23.61 13.25
C GLU A 552 -26.74 -23.35 12.29
N ILE A 553 -26.44 -22.69 11.19
CA ILE A 553 -27.42 -22.45 10.11
C ILE A 553 -27.04 -23.36 8.96
N LYS A 554 -27.98 -24.21 8.56
CA LYS A 554 -27.84 -25.15 7.46
C LYS A 554 -28.91 -24.91 6.41
N VAL A 555 -28.56 -25.08 5.16
CA VAL A 555 -29.47 -25.08 4.02
C VAL A 555 -29.14 -26.33 3.19
N ASP A 556 -30.12 -27.16 2.91
CA ASP A 556 -29.97 -28.45 2.18
C ASP A 556 -28.82 -29.31 2.76
N GLY A 557 -28.68 -29.32 4.08
CA GLY A 557 -27.65 -30.08 4.80
C GLY A 557 -26.26 -29.42 4.82
N GLU A 558 -26.04 -28.34 4.06
CA GLU A 558 -24.77 -27.60 4.05
C GLU A 558 -24.77 -26.48 5.08
N LYS A 559 -23.74 -26.42 5.89
CA LYS A 559 -23.54 -25.32 6.86
C LYS A 559 -23.16 -24.04 6.15
N ILE A 560 -23.92 -22.99 6.39
CA ILE A 560 -23.71 -21.64 5.84
C ILE A 560 -23.22 -20.62 6.87
N GLY A 561 -23.34 -20.91 8.17
CA GLY A 561 -22.89 -20.01 9.22
C GLY A 561 -23.41 -20.32 10.61
N PHE A 562 -23.35 -19.30 11.47
CA PHE A 562 -23.72 -19.36 12.88
C PHE A 562 -24.51 -18.13 13.28
N LEU A 563 -25.38 -18.29 14.29
CA LEU A 563 -26.01 -17.19 14.98
C LEU A 563 -26.15 -17.50 16.48
N GLY A 564 -26.28 -16.46 17.28
CA GLY A 564 -26.52 -16.63 18.70
C GLY A 564 -26.12 -15.42 19.54
N GLU A 565 -26.12 -15.61 20.86
CA GLU A 565 -25.59 -14.63 21.81
C GLU A 565 -24.07 -14.86 21.98
N ILE A 566 -23.34 -13.79 22.20
CA ILE A 566 -21.91 -13.82 22.56
C ILE A 566 -21.77 -14.31 24.00
N SER A 567 -20.79 -15.14 24.27
CA SER A 567 -20.57 -15.73 25.59
C SER A 567 -20.30 -14.68 26.69
N SER A 568 -20.76 -14.98 27.92
CA SER A 568 -20.53 -14.12 29.08
C SER A 568 -19.05 -13.83 29.32
N ARG A 569 -18.16 -14.78 28.99
CA ARG A 569 -16.71 -14.61 29.09
C ARG A 569 -16.22 -13.46 28.19
N VAL A 570 -16.61 -13.46 26.94
CA VAL A 570 -16.20 -12.42 25.97
C VAL A 570 -16.83 -11.07 26.35
N ASN A 571 -18.11 -11.06 26.72
CA ASN A 571 -18.77 -9.83 27.16
C ASN A 571 -18.06 -9.22 28.38
N THR A 572 -17.68 -10.02 29.36
CA THR A 572 -16.92 -9.56 30.55
C THR A 572 -15.54 -9.05 30.18
N ALA A 573 -14.80 -9.79 29.33
CA ALA A 573 -13.46 -9.40 28.89
C ALA A 573 -13.47 -8.06 28.13
N LEU A 574 -14.50 -7.80 27.35
CA LEU A 574 -14.71 -6.55 26.62
C LEU A 574 -15.42 -5.47 27.43
N LYS A 575 -15.84 -5.77 28.68
CA LYS A 575 -16.60 -4.86 29.55
C LYS A 575 -17.91 -4.40 28.91
N LEU A 576 -18.61 -5.29 28.21
CA LEU A 576 -19.93 -5.03 27.67
C LEU A 576 -20.98 -5.19 28.77
N SER A 577 -21.84 -4.19 28.91
CA SER A 577 -22.83 -4.15 30.02
C SER A 577 -24.14 -4.87 29.69
N LYS A 578 -24.38 -5.17 28.41
CA LYS A 578 -25.61 -5.82 27.93
C LYS A 578 -25.26 -7.00 27.02
N PRO A 579 -26.17 -7.98 26.83
CA PRO A 579 -25.94 -9.08 25.91
C PRO A 579 -25.77 -8.59 24.46
N VAL A 580 -25.01 -9.35 23.68
CA VAL A 580 -24.83 -9.08 22.25
C VAL A 580 -25.28 -10.29 21.46
N GLY A 581 -26.25 -10.08 20.57
CA GLY A 581 -26.64 -11.05 19.57
C GLY A 581 -25.75 -10.92 18.33
N ALA A 582 -25.36 -12.03 17.72
CA ALA A 582 -24.44 -12.07 16.59
C ALA A 582 -24.92 -13.02 15.49
N LEU A 583 -24.69 -12.64 14.24
CA LEU A 583 -24.86 -13.43 13.02
C LEU A 583 -23.52 -13.46 12.26
N HIS A 584 -23.13 -14.66 11.78
CA HIS A 584 -21.90 -14.85 11.02
C HIS A 584 -22.13 -15.85 9.91
N LEU A 585 -22.16 -15.40 8.65
CA LEU A 585 -22.55 -16.16 7.47
C LEU A 585 -21.44 -16.15 6.41
N ASN A 586 -21.28 -17.28 5.74
CA ASN A 586 -20.45 -17.35 4.53
C ASN A 586 -21.22 -16.77 3.34
N LEU A 587 -20.77 -15.61 2.86
CA LEU A 587 -21.46 -14.88 1.81
C LEU A 587 -21.43 -15.60 0.47
N GLN A 588 -20.33 -16.28 0.13
CA GLN A 588 -20.24 -17.03 -1.13
C GLN A 588 -21.27 -18.17 -1.17
N LYS A 589 -21.41 -18.89 -0.06
CA LYS A 589 -22.43 -19.94 0.05
C LYS A 589 -23.85 -19.39 -0.06
N LEU A 590 -24.12 -18.26 0.60
CA LEU A 590 -25.41 -17.58 0.49
C LEU A 590 -25.76 -17.21 -0.95
N ILE A 591 -24.80 -16.62 -1.66
CA ILE A 591 -24.99 -16.20 -3.06
C ILE A 591 -25.24 -17.40 -3.99
N LEU A 592 -24.56 -18.51 -3.76
CA LEU A 592 -24.77 -19.74 -4.53
C LEU A 592 -26.16 -20.37 -4.32
N LEU A 593 -26.73 -20.22 -3.13
CA LEU A 593 -28.04 -20.74 -2.76
C LEU A 593 -29.18 -19.77 -3.10
N ALA A 594 -28.85 -18.50 -3.36
CA ALA A 594 -29.85 -17.47 -3.62
C ALA A 594 -30.56 -17.68 -4.97
N SER A 595 -31.88 -17.48 -4.98
CA SER A 595 -32.72 -17.61 -6.16
C SER A 595 -33.64 -16.41 -6.32
N GLU A 596 -33.81 -15.94 -7.57
CA GLU A 596 -34.85 -14.96 -7.92
C GLU A 596 -36.22 -15.64 -8.18
N GLU A 597 -36.22 -16.96 -8.25
CA GLU A 597 -37.45 -17.71 -8.49
C GLU A 597 -38.29 -17.77 -7.20
N ILE A 598 -39.46 -17.18 -7.25
CA ILE A 598 -40.48 -17.27 -6.21
C ILE A 598 -41.57 -18.20 -6.73
N SER A 599 -41.69 -19.34 -6.07
CA SER A 599 -42.81 -20.26 -6.37
C SER A 599 -44.09 -19.64 -5.78
N TYR A 600 -44.95 -19.18 -6.67
CA TYR A 600 -46.28 -18.70 -6.24
C TYR A 600 -47.15 -19.88 -5.86
N GLN A 601 -47.55 -19.95 -4.59
CA GLN A 601 -48.60 -20.87 -4.12
C GLN A 601 -49.93 -20.13 -4.06
N VAL A 602 -50.89 -20.66 -4.81
CA VAL A 602 -52.25 -20.10 -4.81
C VAL A 602 -52.86 -20.26 -3.42
N PRO A 603 -53.23 -19.17 -2.73
CA PRO A 603 -53.97 -19.32 -1.46
C PRO A 603 -55.25 -20.11 -1.63
N SER A 604 -55.52 -20.98 -0.69
CA SER A 604 -56.79 -21.72 -0.72
C SER A 604 -58.00 -20.77 -0.70
N ARG A 605 -58.99 -21.10 -1.46
CA ARG A 605 -60.30 -20.39 -1.45
C ARG A 605 -61.22 -20.87 -0.34
N PHE A 606 -60.83 -21.93 0.36
CA PHE A 606 -61.63 -22.54 1.41
C PHE A 606 -61.07 -22.16 2.79
N PRO A 607 -62.01 -22.00 3.79
CA PRO A 607 -61.59 -21.58 5.11
C PRO A 607 -60.75 -22.68 5.79
N ALA A 608 -59.67 -22.24 6.45
CA ALA A 608 -58.88 -23.10 7.31
C ALA A 608 -59.61 -23.41 8.64
N SER A 609 -59.25 -24.49 9.27
CA SER A 609 -59.70 -24.85 10.61
C SER A 609 -58.49 -24.98 11.52
N THR A 610 -58.50 -24.33 12.68
CA THR A 610 -57.41 -24.39 13.65
C THR A 610 -57.78 -25.29 14.83
N ARG A 611 -56.80 -26.07 15.32
CA ARG A 611 -56.87 -26.78 16.61
C ARG A 611 -55.62 -26.53 17.40
N ASP A 612 -55.76 -26.44 18.71
CA ASP A 612 -54.68 -26.27 19.63
C ASP A 612 -54.29 -27.59 20.28
N ILE A 613 -53.03 -27.79 20.48
CA ILE A 613 -52.49 -28.92 21.23
C ILE A 613 -51.43 -28.45 22.22
N ALA A 614 -51.51 -28.89 23.46
CA ALA A 614 -50.51 -28.64 24.48
C ALA A 614 -49.85 -29.97 24.87
N ILE A 615 -48.53 -29.99 24.80
CA ILE A 615 -47.75 -31.22 25.00
C ILE A 615 -46.74 -31.02 26.11
N LEU A 616 -46.78 -31.85 27.11
CA LEU A 616 -45.82 -31.87 28.21
C LEU A 616 -44.66 -32.78 27.83
N VAL A 617 -43.49 -32.23 27.71
CA VAL A 617 -42.29 -32.94 27.27
C VAL A 617 -41.15 -32.74 28.24
N PRO A 618 -40.14 -33.66 28.26
CA PRO A 618 -38.90 -33.42 29.01
C PRO A 618 -38.25 -32.09 28.63
N PHE A 619 -37.60 -31.44 29.61
CA PHE A 619 -36.98 -30.12 29.39
C PHE A 619 -36.02 -30.09 28.19
N GLN A 620 -35.29 -31.17 27.94
CA GLN A 620 -34.30 -31.31 26.88
C GLN A 620 -34.91 -31.55 25.49
N THR A 621 -36.19 -31.87 25.40
CA THR A 621 -36.86 -32.17 24.10
C THR A 621 -36.85 -30.90 23.23
N LYS A 622 -36.35 -31.02 22.03
CA LYS A 622 -36.34 -29.93 21.06
C LYS A 622 -37.74 -29.73 20.47
N VAL A 623 -38.14 -28.48 20.32
CA VAL A 623 -39.45 -28.11 19.70
C VAL A 623 -39.56 -28.77 18.30
N ALA A 624 -38.46 -28.80 17.52
CA ALA A 624 -38.42 -29.40 16.21
C ALA A 624 -38.75 -30.89 16.21
N GLU A 625 -38.36 -31.64 17.25
CA GLU A 625 -38.67 -33.06 17.35
C GLU A 625 -40.18 -33.29 17.47
N VAL A 626 -40.85 -32.44 18.30
CA VAL A 626 -42.32 -32.49 18.47
C VAL A 626 -43.02 -32.07 17.19
N MET A 627 -42.57 -30.98 16.54
CA MET A 627 -43.14 -30.51 15.28
C MET A 627 -42.98 -31.55 14.16
N ASN A 628 -41.83 -32.21 14.09
CA ASN A 628 -41.60 -33.29 13.09
C ASN A 628 -42.53 -34.48 13.28
N ALA A 629 -42.77 -34.90 14.53
CA ALA A 629 -43.72 -35.95 14.82
C ALA A 629 -45.15 -35.58 14.40
N MET A 630 -45.57 -34.34 14.70
CA MET A 630 -46.87 -33.81 14.31
C MET A 630 -47.02 -33.68 12.78
N ASN A 631 -45.99 -33.13 12.09
CA ASN A 631 -46.00 -32.97 10.64
C ASN A 631 -46.06 -34.34 9.92
N GLY A 632 -45.28 -35.32 10.42
CA GLY A 632 -45.26 -36.66 9.87
C GLY A 632 -46.62 -37.36 9.94
N ALA A 633 -47.37 -37.13 11.02
CA ALA A 633 -48.69 -37.70 11.22
C ALA A 633 -49.85 -36.93 10.53
N GLY A 634 -49.68 -35.60 10.37
CA GLY A 634 -50.72 -34.72 9.85
C GLY A 634 -50.97 -34.81 8.35
N GLY A 635 -49.99 -35.20 7.59
CA GLY A 635 -50.08 -35.33 6.12
C GLY A 635 -50.38 -34.01 5.39
N PRO A 636 -50.85 -34.08 4.12
CA PRO A 636 -50.96 -32.90 3.25
C PRO A 636 -52.10 -31.91 3.62
N LEU A 637 -52.94 -32.26 4.55
CA LEU A 637 -54.06 -31.39 5.02
C LEU A 637 -53.61 -30.52 6.21
N VAL A 638 -52.47 -30.75 6.80
CA VAL A 638 -51.85 -29.84 7.76
C VAL A 638 -51.04 -28.82 6.98
N ARG A 639 -51.54 -27.58 6.98
CA ARG A 639 -50.89 -26.47 6.29
C ARG A 639 -49.73 -25.90 7.09
N ASP A 640 -49.92 -25.76 8.41
CA ASP A 640 -48.92 -25.11 9.28
C ASP A 640 -49.08 -25.59 10.72
N ILE A 641 -47.95 -25.62 11.44
CA ILE A 641 -47.90 -25.90 12.89
C ILE A 641 -47.06 -24.83 13.51
N ASP A 642 -47.67 -24.00 14.33
CA ASP A 642 -47.03 -22.86 15.00
C ASP A 642 -46.98 -23.06 16.51
N LEU A 643 -45.74 -22.90 17.09
CA LEU A 643 -45.57 -22.88 18.54
C LEU A 643 -45.95 -21.49 19.06
N PHE A 644 -47.06 -21.34 19.73
CA PHE A 644 -47.49 -20.05 20.23
C PHE A 644 -47.17 -19.84 21.72
N ASP A 645 -46.94 -20.89 22.51
CA ASP A 645 -46.57 -20.78 23.92
C ASP A 645 -45.61 -21.89 24.37
N MET A 646 -44.68 -21.52 25.23
CA MET A 646 -43.79 -22.46 25.92
C MET A 646 -43.72 -22.07 27.40
N TYR A 647 -44.21 -22.95 28.26
CA TYR A 647 -44.26 -22.68 29.68
C TYR A 647 -43.33 -23.60 30.48
N GLU A 648 -42.52 -22.99 31.33
CA GLU A 648 -41.64 -23.64 32.28
C GLU A 648 -41.92 -23.05 33.68
N GLY A 649 -42.43 -23.82 34.62
CA GLY A 649 -42.78 -23.24 35.91
C GLY A 649 -43.20 -24.23 36.96
N GLU A 650 -43.42 -23.72 38.18
CA GLU A 650 -43.66 -24.50 39.42
C GLU A 650 -44.91 -25.40 39.37
N HIS A 651 -45.79 -25.21 38.39
CA HIS A 651 -47.03 -26.02 38.27
C HIS A 651 -46.85 -27.23 37.32
N LEU A 652 -45.63 -27.49 36.85
CA LEU A 652 -45.31 -28.63 35.99
C LEU A 652 -44.49 -29.67 36.79
N ALA A 653 -44.54 -30.94 36.35
CA ALA A 653 -43.65 -31.97 36.88
C ALA A 653 -42.20 -31.56 36.70
N GLN A 654 -41.37 -31.81 37.73
CA GLN A 654 -39.98 -31.40 37.76
C GLN A 654 -39.21 -32.01 36.54
N GLY A 655 -38.50 -31.15 35.78
CA GLY A 655 -37.77 -31.55 34.57
C GLY A 655 -38.61 -31.63 33.29
N LYS A 656 -39.85 -31.13 33.32
CA LYS A 656 -40.71 -31.05 32.13
C LYS A 656 -41.05 -29.60 31.78
N LYS A 657 -41.33 -29.35 30.49
CA LYS A 657 -41.90 -28.12 29.95
C LYS A 657 -43.13 -28.40 29.12
N ASN A 658 -44.04 -27.39 29.03
CA ASN A 658 -45.23 -27.48 28.20
C ASN A 658 -45.01 -26.70 26.89
N LEU A 659 -45.29 -27.35 25.76
CA LEU A 659 -45.26 -26.73 24.44
C LEU A 659 -46.69 -26.68 23.89
N ALA A 660 -47.16 -25.49 23.52
CA ALA A 660 -48.50 -25.30 22.97
C ALA A 660 -48.40 -24.87 21.49
N PHE A 661 -49.11 -25.61 20.65
CA PHE A 661 -49.08 -25.40 19.21
C PHE A 661 -50.47 -25.11 18.65
N HIS A 662 -50.53 -24.20 17.67
CA HIS A 662 -51.65 -24.07 16.74
C HIS A 662 -51.38 -24.95 15.55
N ILE A 663 -52.33 -25.82 15.19
CA ILE A 663 -52.28 -26.64 13.99
C ILE A 663 -53.35 -26.14 13.03
N ILE A 664 -52.95 -25.70 11.84
CA ILE A 664 -53.86 -25.17 10.81
C ILE A 664 -54.08 -26.25 9.77
N TYR A 665 -55.37 -26.64 9.64
CA TYR A 665 -55.82 -27.62 8.66
C TYR A 665 -56.53 -26.91 7.49
N GLU A 666 -56.12 -27.24 6.27
CA GLU A 666 -56.65 -26.60 5.07
C GLU A 666 -56.59 -27.57 3.88
N SER A 667 -57.54 -27.45 2.98
CA SER A 667 -57.54 -28.16 1.70
C SER A 667 -57.59 -27.14 0.56
N SER A 668 -56.89 -27.38 -0.54
CA SER A 668 -56.97 -26.56 -1.76
C SER A 668 -58.28 -26.79 -2.55
N ASP A 669 -58.96 -27.89 -2.30
CA ASP A 669 -60.05 -28.40 -3.19
C ASP A 669 -61.42 -28.20 -2.59
N ARG A 670 -61.54 -28.17 -1.25
CA ARG A 670 -62.81 -28.13 -0.55
C ARG A 670 -62.71 -27.62 0.91
N THR A 671 -63.83 -27.24 1.49
CA THR A 671 -63.88 -26.98 2.93
C THR A 671 -63.81 -28.32 3.70
N LEU A 672 -62.95 -28.33 4.73
CA LEU A 672 -62.83 -29.49 5.62
C LEU A 672 -63.99 -29.52 6.62
N THR A 673 -64.57 -30.71 6.86
CA THR A 673 -65.60 -30.87 7.91
C THR A 673 -64.89 -30.97 9.29
N SER A 674 -65.59 -30.57 10.35
CA SER A 674 -65.08 -30.70 11.71
C SER A 674 -64.67 -32.14 12.05
N LYS A 675 -65.44 -33.12 11.57
CA LYS A 675 -65.16 -34.54 11.81
C LYS A 675 -63.88 -35.00 11.16
N GLU A 676 -63.53 -34.54 9.96
CA GLU A 676 -62.28 -34.83 9.27
C GLU A 676 -61.11 -34.18 10.02
N VAL A 677 -61.24 -32.95 10.40
CA VAL A 677 -60.21 -32.21 11.18
C VAL A 677 -59.95 -32.89 12.52
N ASP A 678 -61.02 -33.29 13.24
CA ASP A 678 -60.89 -33.98 14.53
C ASP A 678 -60.28 -35.38 14.38
N THR A 679 -60.56 -36.06 13.27
CA THR A 679 -59.89 -37.37 12.97
C THR A 679 -58.40 -37.21 12.75
N LEU A 680 -57.98 -36.21 11.95
CA LEU A 680 -56.55 -35.90 11.70
C LEU A 680 -55.90 -35.42 12.99
N HIS A 681 -56.54 -34.56 13.74
CA HIS A 681 -56.05 -34.08 15.01
C HIS A 681 -55.79 -35.22 16.01
N ASN A 682 -56.71 -36.14 16.11
CA ASN A 682 -56.55 -37.33 16.94
C ASN A 682 -55.43 -38.29 16.43
N GLN A 683 -55.15 -38.32 15.11
CA GLN A 683 -54.00 -39.05 14.58
C GLN A 683 -52.70 -38.39 15.02
N ILE A 684 -52.63 -37.05 14.97
CA ILE A 684 -51.45 -36.29 15.45
C ILE A 684 -51.25 -36.55 16.97
N ILE A 685 -52.31 -36.44 17.77
CA ILE A 685 -52.27 -36.72 19.20
C ILE A 685 -51.67 -38.14 19.44
N LYS A 686 -52.17 -39.17 18.78
CA LYS A 686 -51.65 -40.52 18.91
C LYS A 686 -50.18 -40.61 18.55
N ALA A 687 -49.76 -40.00 17.44
CA ALA A 687 -48.35 -40.05 17.03
C ALA A 687 -47.44 -39.31 18.03
N VAL A 688 -47.89 -38.27 18.62
CA VAL A 688 -47.17 -37.57 19.69
C VAL A 688 -47.06 -38.44 20.94
N GLU A 689 -48.11 -39.12 21.30
CA GLU A 689 -48.22 -40.02 22.47
C GLU A 689 -47.47 -41.38 22.24
N GLU A 690 -47.03 -41.69 21.00
CA GLU A 690 -46.12 -42.83 20.74
C GLU A 690 -44.77 -42.66 21.48
N ASN A 691 -44.37 -41.44 21.74
CA ASN A 691 -43.21 -41.20 22.61
C ASN A 691 -43.63 -41.30 24.07
N PRO A 692 -43.17 -42.28 24.85
CA PRO A 692 -43.65 -42.53 26.22
C PRO A 692 -43.31 -41.39 27.20
N GLU A 693 -42.41 -40.48 26.84
CA GLU A 693 -42.03 -39.32 27.67
C GLU A 693 -42.89 -38.06 27.39
N TRP A 694 -43.69 -38.09 26.33
CA TRP A 694 -44.54 -36.97 25.88
C TRP A 694 -45.97 -37.22 26.30
N GLU A 695 -46.66 -36.22 26.80
CA GLU A 695 -48.03 -36.31 27.31
C GLU A 695 -48.84 -35.12 26.75
N VAL A 696 -49.94 -35.46 26.03
CA VAL A 696 -50.88 -34.42 25.56
C VAL A 696 -51.79 -34.00 26.70
N ARG A 697 -51.75 -32.71 27.03
CA ARG A 697 -52.67 -32.13 28.03
C ARG A 697 -54.04 -31.93 27.40
N LYS A 698 -55.05 -32.55 27.99
CA LYS A 698 -56.47 -32.41 27.61
C LYS A 698 -57.10 -31.17 28.18
#